data_e8e35b9c26ec37c3eaee11f64b74ce87
#
_entry.id   e8e35b9c26ec37c3eaee11f64b74ce87
#
_cell.length_a   1.000
_cell.length_b   1.000
_cell.length_c   1.000
_cell.angle_alpha   90.00
_cell.angle_beta   90.00
_cell.angle_gamma   90.00
#
_symmetry.space_group_name_H-M   'P 1'
#
loop_
_entity.id
_entity.type
_entity.pdbx_description
1 polymer ?
#
loop_
_entity_poly.entity_id
_entity_poly.type
_entity_poly.pdbx_seq_one_letter_code
_entity_poly.pdbx_strand_id
1 'polypeptide(L)'
;MRIGLLTDGGYPYATGESRLWCDRLVRGLPQHEFDLFALSRSARQEAQGWVRLPYQVSRVRTAPLWTPEDGTLRGSGERGLVARLVTGGEQAYGRRDRKRFTEHFTALATAVSTPDRAGTEAGEGPGAELFTAGLYGLAELARERGGLHLALRSETAVRILEATTRAHGAGRTVRSATVPDHLACAAELERALRPLSLDWYDQESLGAVDLCHAASGGAAALPGLLAKRFFGVPLLVTEHGVPLRAHYLAAASGTPYGAPVRALLAAFHGRLATEIYRQAALVTPGNTHVRRWQQRCGADPAKQRTVYPGMAAERFGPVGEDAERLGPAAGGAEGDGPGTLVWVGRIEPAKDLIALLHAFTEIRRARPDARLRIFGAPAEGEEATTYLAHCTALAAQLFPDEATGAHTEGSSPVTFEEIGGPEIPDLAEAYAAGEVIVLSSTVEGFPVSLVEAMFCGRATVSTDVGAVVEVIGGTGLVVPPRNPKALAEACVALLRDPERRSRLGAAARSRALELFTVEQNLAAFRGIYLELMSHTPVRREADTLDAHGDPLPFATPPEARLPGRWTRPGAHLRPPEDRERPAGRAAVAAVPVGTARSSGARLPGRPGEPEPEHTREPEPEGVCAVAAGPAGDGDA
;
A
#
# COMPACT_ATOMS: atom_id res chain seq x y z
N MET A 1 17.93 6.39 -14.92
CA MET A 1 17.24 7.44 -14.15
C MET A 1 17.40 7.16 -12.68
N ARG A 2 17.44 8.21 -11.89
CA ARG A 2 17.41 8.14 -10.44
C ARG A 2 16.00 8.45 -9.96
N ILE A 3 15.33 7.46 -9.41
CA ILE A 3 13.93 7.54 -8.98
C ILE A 3 13.88 7.63 -7.47
N GLY A 4 13.26 8.68 -6.92
CA GLY A 4 12.92 8.77 -5.50
C GLY A 4 11.64 8.01 -5.24
N LEU A 5 11.72 6.79 -4.70
CA LEU A 5 10.55 6.00 -4.32
C LEU A 5 10.12 6.37 -2.91
N LEU A 6 8.90 6.92 -2.79
CA LEU A 6 8.34 7.44 -1.54
C LEU A 6 7.30 6.45 -0.99
N THR A 7 7.50 5.98 0.23
CA THR A 7 6.64 4.95 0.84
C THR A 7 6.19 5.35 2.24
N ASP A 8 5.05 4.80 2.67
CA ASP A 8 4.48 4.99 4.00
C ASP A 8 4.02 3.64 4.55
N GLY A 9 4.66 3.17 5.61
CA GLY A 9 4.33 1.93 6.29
C GLY A 9 4.55 0.65 5.47
N GLY A 10 5.35 0.71 4.39
CA GLY A 10 5.61 -0.42 3.51
C GLY A 10 7.11 -0.61 3.26
N TYR A 11 7.49 -0.83 1.99
CA TYR A 11 8.88 -1.01 1.59
C TYR A 11 9.78 0.15 2.06
N PRO A 12 10.99 -0.09 2.60
CA PRO A 12 11.75 -1.35 2.65
C PRO A 12 11.49 -2.22 3.91
N TYR A 13 10.55 -1.86 4.77
CA TYR A 13 10.28 -2.62 5.98
C TYR A 13 9.77 -4.04 5.66
N ALA A 14 10.01 -4.98 6.59
CA ALA A 14 9.65 -6.38 6.42
C ALA A 14 8.13 -6.61 6.32
N THR A 15 7.33 -5.69 6.86
CA THR A 15 5.86 -5.70 6.84
C THR A 15 5.29 -4.48 6.15
N GLY A 16 4.04 -4.55 5.69
CA GLY A 16 3.31 -3.43 5.08
C GLY A 16 2.74 -3.76 3.70
N GLU A 17 1.64 -3.10 3.38
CA GLU A 17 0.79 -3.42 2.22
C GLU A 17 1.47 -3.24 0.85
N SER A 18 2.23 -2.16 0.68
CA SER A 18 2.90 -1.86 -0.59
C SER A 18 4.24 -2.58 -0.76
N ARG A 19 4.69 -3.37 0.23
CA ARG A 19 6.03 -3.97 0.26
C ARG A 19 6.31 -4.82 -0.99
N LEU A 20 5.47 -5.80 -1.25
CA LEU A 20 5.67 -6.74 -2.36
C LEU A 20 5.63 -6.05 -3.72
N TRP A 21 4.72 -5.11 -3.89
CA TRP A 21 4.62 -4.35 -5.13
C TRP A 21 5.86 -3.47 -5.36
N CYS A 22 6.32 -2.73 -4.32
CA CYS A 22 7.54 -1.92 -4.42
C CYS A 22 8.79 -2.78 -4.70
N ASP A 23 8.95 -3.93 -4.03
CA ASP A 23 10.09 -4.82 -4.24
C ASP A 23 10.10 -5.36 -5.68
N ARG A 24 8.95 -5.79 -6.21
CA ARG A 24 8.80 -6.21 -7.61
C ARG A 24 9.11 -5.08 -8.59
N LEU A 25 8.62 -3.88 -8.34
CA LEU A 25 8.89 -2.72 -9.17
C LEU A 25 10.40 -2.41 -9.23
N VAL A 26 11.06 -2.35 -8.08
CA VAL A 26 12.50 -2.04 -8.00
C VAL A 26 13.34 -3.13 -8.68
N ARG A 27 13.07 -4.42 -8.39
CA ARG A 27 13.79 -5.54 -9.01
C ARG A 27 13.53 -5.68 -10.50
N GLY A 28 12.31 -5.42 -10.93
CA GLY A 28 11.89 -5.57 -12.32
C GLY A 28 12.32 -4.44 -13.25
N LEU A 29 12.89 -3.36 -12.73
CA LEU A 29 13.38 -2.22 -13.51
C LEU A 29 14.88 -1.97 -13.30
N PRO A 30 15.74 -2.94 -13.66
CA PRO A 30 17.18 -2.91 -13.38
C PRO A 30 17.94 -1.77 -14.07
N GLN A 31 17.34 -1.15 -15.08
CA GLN A 31 17.90 -0.01 -15.80
C GLN A 31 17.78 1.32 -15.04
N HIS A 32 17.10 1.34 -13.88
CA HIS A 32 16.93 2.51 -13.05
C HIS A 32 17.64 2.36 -11.71
N GLU A 33 18.02 3.49 -11.12
CA GLU A 33 18.56 3.61 -9.78
C GLU A 33 17.47 4.15 -8.86
N PHE A 34 17.30 3.56 -7.68
CA PHE A 34 16.27 3.95 -6.74
C PHE A 34 16.87 4.50 -5.45
N ASP A 35 16.43 5.70 -5.06
CA ASP A 35 16.60 6.23 -3.71
C ASP A 35 15.28 6.02 -2.95
N LEU A 36 15.33 5.31 -1.84
CA LEU A 36 14.15 5.05 -1.03
C LEU A 36 14.00 6.12 0.05
N PHE A 37 12.79 6.67 0.15
CA PHE A 37 12.39 7.60 1.19
C PHE A 37 11.17 7.02 1.89
N ALA A 38 11.37 6.38 3.04
CA ALA A 38 10.37 5.56 3.68
C ALA A 38 9.93 6.14 5.03
N LEU A 39 8.63 6.30 5.19
CA LEU A 39 7.99 6.69 6.44
C LEU A 39 7.56 5.45 7.21
N SER A 40 7.94 5.32 8.48
CA SER A 40 7.49 4.23 9.35
C SER A 40 6.26 4.64 10.15
N ARG A 41 5.36 3.68 10.41
CA ARG A 41 4.11 3.93 11.16
C ARG A 41 4.19 3.59 12.63
N SER A 42 5.15 2.75 13.05
CA SER A 42 5.31 2.33 14.44
C SER A 42 6.72 1.86 14.77
N ALA A 43 7.07 1.89 16.06
CA ALA A 43 8.32 1.30 16.56
C ALA A 43 8.42 -0.20 16.28
N ARG A 44 7.29 -0.92 16.33
CA ARG A 44 7.23 -2.35 16.00
C ARG A 44 7.65 -2.61 14.56
N GLN A 45 7.19 -1.78 13.63
CA GLN A 45 7.59 -1.88 12.22
C GLN A 45 9.09 -1.67 12.02
N GLU A 46 9.67 -0.66 12.67
CA GLU A 46 11.11 -0.42 12.61
C GLU A 46 11.92 -1.57 13.22
N ALA A 47 11.44 -2.13 14.34
CA ALA A 47 12.09 -3.26 15.03
C ALA A 47 12.11 -4.54 14.19
N GLN A 48 11.17 -4.74 13.27
CA GLN A 48 11.14 -5.87 12.35
C GLN A 48 12.19 -5.80 11.24
N GLY A 49 12.84 -4.63 11.10
CA GLY A 49 13.92 -4.42 10.13
C GLY A 49 13.46 -4.30 8.69
N TRP A 50 14.42 -4.44 7.76
CA TRP A 50 14.20 -4.30 6.33
C TRP A 50 14.32 -5.63 5.61
N VAL A 51 13.61 -5.74 4.48
CA VAL A 51 13.82 -6.83 3.53
C VAL A 51 15.20 -6.71 2.88
N ARG A 52 15.73 -7.80 2.30
CA ARG A 52 16.96 -7.75 1.52
C ARG A 52 16.77 -6.87 0.30
N LEU A 53 17.44 -5.73 0.29
CA LEU A 53 17.35 -4.76 -0.80
C LEU A 53 18.16 -5.21 -2.02
N PRO A 54 17.63 -5.01 -3.24
CA PRO A 54 18.35 -5.28 -4.47
C PRO A 54 19.40 -4.20 -4.76
N TYR A 55 20.33 -4.49 -5.69
CA TYR A 55 21.45 -3.60 -6.04
C TYR A 55 21.00 -2.27 -6.69
N GLN A 56 19.80 -2.20 -7.22
CA GLN A 56 19.22 -0.99 -7.78
C GLN A 56 18.96 0.10 -6.74
N VAL A 57 18.90 -0.27 -5.47
CA VAL A 57 18.71 0.68 -4.37
C VAL A 57 20.06 1.29 -4.01
N SER A 58 20.22 2.58 -4.31
CA SER A 58 21.46 3.32 -4.05
C SER A 58 21.50 3.94 -2.68
N ARG A 59 20.34 4.36 -2.17
CA ARG A 59 20.22 5.07 -0.89
C ARG A 59 18.88 4.74 -0.24
N VAL A 60 18.89 4.70 1.10
CA VAL A 60 17.67 4.60 1.91
C VAL A 60 17.69 5.71 2.96
N ARG A 61 16.61 6.47 3.03
CA ARG A 61 16.33 7.42 4.11
C ARG A 61 15.00 7.05 4.75
N THR A 62 14.96 7.00 6.05
CA THR A 62 13.76 6.67 6.83
C THR A 62 13.42 7.77 7.81
N ALA A 63 12.14 7.93 8.09
CA ALA A 63 11.67 8.83 9.13
C ALA A 63 10.37 8.30 9.78
N PRO A 64 10.21 8.45 11.11
CA PRO A 64 9.00 8.00 11.80
C PRO A 64 7.84 8.97 11.61
N LEU A 65 6.64 8.44 11.36
CA LEU A 65 5.36 9.16 11.54
C LEU A 65 4.80 8.99 12.96
N TRP A 66 5.54 8.37 13.87
CA TRP A 66 5.17 8.06 15.24
C TRP A 66 6.18 8.68 16.22
N THR A 67 5.79 8.82 17.48
CA THR A 67 6.70 9.15 18.58
C THR A 67 6.50 8.15 19.70
N PRO A 68 7.51 7.90 20.56
CA PRO A 68 7.35 7.05 21.75
C PRO A 68 6.16 7.47 22.63
N GLU A 69 5.80 8.73 22.52
CA GLU A 69 4.69 9.34 23.26
C GLU A 69 3.32 9.02 22.68
N ASP A 70 3.23 8.65 21.40
CA ASP A 70 1.97 8.32 20.75
C ASP A 70 1.37 7.02 21.33
N GLY A 71 2.21 6.06 21.79
CA GLY A 71 1.79 4.83 22.49
C GLY A 71 1.24 5.09 23.90
N THR A 72 1.77 6.08 24.61
CA THR A 72 1.32 6.42 25.97
C THR A 72 0.03 7.25 26.00
N LEU A 73 -0.31 7.93 24.90
CA LEU A 73 -1.54 8.74 24.80
C LEU A 73 -2.80 7.88 24.65
N ARG A 74 -2.68 6.65 24.17
CA ARG A 74 -3.81 5.73 24.07
C ARG A 74 -4.22 5.09 25.39
N GLY A 75 -3.33 5.09 26.40
CA GLY A 75 -3.59 4.48 27.72
C GLY A 75 -3.73 5.46 28.88
N SER A 76 -3.30 6.71 28.75
CA SER A 76 -3.43 7.73 29.80
C SER A 76 -4.54 8.71 29.44
N GLY A 77 -5.64 8.67 30.20
CA GLY A 77 -6.76 9.57 30.01
C GLY A 77 -6.35 11.05 30.00
N GLU A 78 -7.28 11.91 29.63
CA GLU A 78 -7.20 13.37 29.38
C GLU A 78 -6.22 14.20 30.23
N ARG A 79 -5.83 13.72 31.42
CA ARG A 79 -4.92 14.43 32.35
C ARG A 79 -3.47 14.53 31.87
N GLY A 80 -2.98 13.59 31.06
CA GLY A 80 -1.60 13.60 30.56
C GLY A 80 -1.36 14.63 29.45
N LEU A 81 -2.34 14.86 28.57
CA LEU A 81 -2.25 15.78 27.44
C LEU A 81 -2.28 17.25 27.91
N VAL A 82 -3.18 17.59 28.85
CA VAL A 82 -3.30 18.95 29.39
C VAL A 82 -2.06 19.33 30.20
N ALA A 83 -1.51 18.41 31.01
CA ALA A 83 -0.31 18.66 31.79
C ALA A 83 0.93 18.96 30.90
N ARG A 84 1.06 18.34 29.74
CA ARG A 84 2.16 18.58 28.78
C ARG A 84 2.05 19.88 28.00
N LEU A 85 0.84 20.33 27.71
CA LEU A 85 0.60 21.63 27.08
C LEU A 85 0.87 22.80 28.07
N VAL A 86 0.69 22.56 29.36
CA VAL A 86 0.86 23.56 30.40
C VAL A 86 2.31 23.66 30.91
N THR A 87 3.08 22.55 30.87
CA THR A 87 4.52 22.58 31.26
C THR A 87 5.37 23.08 30.08
N GLY A 88 5.19 24.34 29.70
CA GLY A 88 5.98 25.19 28.84
C GLY A 88 7.28 24.62 28.29
N GLY A 89 7.17 23.73 27.28
CA GLY A 89 8.30 23.36 26.47
C GLY A 89 8.85 24.57 25.73
N GLU A 90 10.14 24.60 25.46
CA GLU A 90 10.85 25.61 24.69
C GLU A 90 10.04 26.17 23.56
N GLN A 91 9.90 27.49 23.49
CA GLN A 91 9.15 28.15 22.42
C GLN A 91 9.85 27.86 21.10
N ALA A 92 9.25 26.97 20.27
CA ALA A 92 9.80 26.54 19.00
C ALA A 92 10.16 27.72 18.07
N TYR A 93 9.38 28.82 18.15
CA TYR A 93 9.51 29.96 17.25
C TYR A 93 9.64 31.30 17.98
N GLY A 94 10.50 32.21 17.46
CA GLY A 94 10.53 33.62 17.84
C GLY A 94 9.23 34.34 17.41
N ARG A 95 9.07 35.62 17.81
CA ARG A 95 7.84 36.39 17.53
C ARG A 95 7.46 36.43 16.05
N ARG A 96 8.46 36.60 15.15
CA ARG A 96 8.23 36.68 13.70
C ARG A 96 7.77 35.32 13.15
N ASP A 97 8.44 34.27 13.49
CA ASP A 97 8.16 32.94 12.97
C ASP A 97 6.86 32.38 13.57
N ARG A 98 6.54 32.75 14.83
CA ARG A 98 5.23 32.45 15.43
C ARG A 98 4.08 33.15 14.69
N LYS A 99 4.29 34.41 14.23
CA LYS A 99 3.29 35.11 13.42
C LYS A 99 3.08 34.39 12.07
N ARG A 100 4.17 33.98 11.40
CA ARG A 100 4.10 33.20 10.15
C ARG A 100 3.38 31.86 10.37
N PHE A 101 3.74 31.14 11.44
CA PHE A 101 3.04 29.90 11.79
C PHE A 101 1.55 30.14 12.01
N THR A 102 1.18 31.15 12.78
CA THR A 102 -0.22 31.51 13.04
C THR A 102 -0.96 31.79 11.74
N GLU A 103 -0.38 32.57 10.85
CA GLU A 103 -0.97 32.90 9.54
C GLU A 103 -1.21 31.64 8.69
N HIS A 104 -0.18 30.84 8.47
CA HIS A 104 -0.25 29.66 7.62
C HIS A 104 -1.12 28.55 8.23
N PHE A 105 -1.00 28.32 9.52
CA PHE A 105 -1.84 27.30 10.18
C PHE A 105 -3.29 27.75 10.29
N THR A 106 -3.58 29.03 10.46
CA THR A 106 -4.96 29.55 10.39
C THR A 106 -5.57 29.35 9.01
N ALA A 107 -4.80 29.59 7.94
CA ALA A 107 -5.27 29.35 6.58
C ALA A 107 -5.63 27.87 6.37
N LEU A 108 -4.74 26.95 6.76
CA LEU A 108 -4.98 25.50 6.68
C LEU A 108 -6.17 25.07 7.53
N ALA A 109 -6.24 25.51 8.81
CA ALA A 109 -7.31 25.17 9.73
C ALA A 109 -8.68 25.73 9.27
N THR A 110 -8.70 26.93 8.70
CA THR A 110 -9.92 27.51 8.09
C THR A 110 -10.37 26.67 6.91
N ALA A 111 -9.44 26.27 6.04
CA ALA A 111 -9.73 25.44 4.89
C ALA A 111 -10.38 24.10 5.26
N VAL A 112 -9.91 23.43 6.32
CA VAL A 112 -10.48 22.14 6.75
C VAL A 112 -11.75 22.28 7.60
N SER A 113 -11.96 23.43 8.21
CA SER A 113 -13.16 23.72 9.02
C SER A 113 -14.36 24.19 8.19
N THR A 114 -14.11 24.76 7.01
CA THR A 114 -15.13 25.34 6.14
C THR A 114 -15.48 24.36 5.01
N PRO A 115 -16.74 23.94 4.89
CA PRO A 115 -17.17 23.11 3.77
C PRO A 115 -17.11 23.90 2.45
N ASP A 116 -16.84 23.20 1.36
CA ASP A 116 -16.95 23.80 0.03
C ASP A 116 -18.40 24.17 -0.29
N ARG A 117 -18.60 25.19 -1.09
CA ARG A 117 -19.94 25.57 -1.56
C ARG A 117 -20.48 24.47 -2.49
N ALA A 118 -21.76 24.22 -2.43
CA ALA A 118 -22.41 23.29 -3.33
C ALA A 118 -22.16 23.72 -4.79
N GLY A 119 -21.66 22.79 -5.61
CA GLY A 119 -21.34 23.05 -7.01
C GLY A 119 -19.92 23.55 -7.29
N THR A 120 -19.07 23.71 -6.25
CA THR A 120 -17.63 23.98 -6.48
C THR A 120 -16.92 22.68 -6.84
N GLU A 121 -16.15 22.68 -7.92
CA GLU A 121 -15.34 21.53 -8.27
C GLU A 121 -14.21 21.31 -7.25
N ALA A 122 -13.81 20.05 -7.05
CA ALA A 122 -12.76 19.73 -6.10
C ALA A 122 -11.43 20.38 -6.57
N GLY A 123 -10.80 21.13 -5.68
CA GLY A 123 -9.56 21.87 -5.98
C GLY A 123 -9.77 23.32 -6.44
N GLU A 124 -11.00 23.77 -6.54
CA GLU A 124 -11.35 25.13 -6.87
C GLU A 124 -11.92 25.89 -5.66
N GLY A 125 -11.85 27.21 -5.74
CA GLY A 125 -12.42 28.12 -4.76
C GLY A 125 -11.53 28.43 -3.56
N PRO A 126 -12.00 29.34 -2.68
CA PRO A 126 -11.22 29.91 -1.58
C PRO A 126 -10.67 28.89 -0.60
N GLY A 127 -11.39 27.79 -0.39
CA GLY A 127 -10.94 26.70 0.50
C GLY A 127 -9.69 25.97 0.00
N ALA A 128 -9.60 25.74 -1.32
CA ALA A 128 -8.43 25.12 -1.93
C ALA A 128 -7.22 26.06 -1.90
N GLU A 129 -7.42 27.34 -2.18
CA GLU A 129 -6.35 28.36 -2.11
C GLU A 129 -5.81 28.52 -0.69
N LEU A 130 -6.69 28.61 0.31
CA LEU A 130 -6.29 28.69 1.72
C LEU A 130 -5.52 27.44 2.16
N PHE A 131 -5.98 26.24 1.75
CA PHE A 131 -5.27 25.00 2.06
C PHE A 131 -3.87 24.97 1.47
N THR A 132 -3.75 25.30 0.20
CA THR A 132 -2.48 25.35 -0.53
C THR A 132 -1.52 26.38 0.09
N ALA A 133 -2.00 27.60 0.36
CA ALA A 133 -1.20 28.65 0.98
C ALA A 133 -0.73 28.24 2.39
N GLY A 134 -1.62 27.63 3.20
CA GLY A 134 -1.30 27.13 4.52
C GLY A 134 -0.26 25.99 4.47
N LEU A 135 -0.47 24.98 3.63
CA LEU A 135 0.40 23.83 3.50
C LEU A 135 1.83 24.22 3.09
N TYR A 136 1.96 24.98 2.01
CA TYR A 136 3.28 25.39 1.52
C TYR A 136 3.95 26.43 2.43
N GLY A 137 3.18 27.34 3.04
CA GLY A 137 3.74 28.28 4.00
C GLY A 137 4.29 27.59 5.25
N LEU A 138 3.63 26.54 5.75
CA LEU A 138 4.16 25.69 6.83
C LEU A 138 5.40 24.92 6.39
N ALA A 139 5.42 24.39 5.15
CA ALA A 139 6.57 23.66 4.62
C ALA A 139 7.81 24.57 4.46
N GLU A 140 7.62 25.78 3.93
CA GLU A 140 8.69 26.77 3.82
C GLU A 140 9.22 27.18 5.20
N LEU A 141 8.33 27.41 6.16
CA LEU A 141 8.71 27.71 7.54
C LEU A 141 9.49 26.55 8.19
N ALA A 142 9.04 25.31 7.98
CA ALA A 142 9.73 24.11 8.48
C ALA A 142 11.13 23.97 7.88
N ARG A 143 11.27 24.18 6.57
CA ARG A 143 12.57 24.13 5.87
C ARG A 143 13.55 25.20 6.34
N GLU A 144 13.05 26.42 6.58
CA GLU A 144 13.89 27.57 7.00
C GLU A 144 14.30 27.53 8.45
N ARG A 145 13.42 27.03 9.34
CA ARG A 145 13.55 27.17 10.79
C ARG A 145 13.51 25.86 11.58
N GLY A 146 13.02 24.79 11.00
CA GLY A 146 12.71 23.56 11.74
C GLY A 146 11.55 23.75 12.71
N GLY A 147 11.42 22.86 13.70
CA GLY A 147 10.54 23.02 14.87
C GLY A 147 9.03 23.02 14.61
N LEU A 148 8.57 22.71 13.41
CA LEU A 148 7.14 22.73 13.05
C LEU A 148 6.31 21.77 13.92
N HIS A 149 6.86 20.59 14.26
CA HIS A 149 6.18 19.61 15.11
C HIS A 149 5.85 20.15 16.49
N LEU A 150 6.76 20.94 17.09
CA LEU A 150 6.51 21.60 18.38
C LEU A 150 5.43 22.69 18.25
N ALA A 151 5.45 23.45 17.14
CA ALA A 151 4.46 24.49 16.91
C ALA A 151 3.05 23.89 16.70
N LEU A 152 2.92 22.77 15.98
CA LEU A 152 1.65 22.08 15.77
C LEU A 152 1.08 21.47 17.06
N ARG A 153 1.92 21.11 18.02
CA ARG A 153 1.52 20.62 19.36
C ARG A 153 1.35 21.74 20.39
N SER A 154 1.55 23.00 20.01
CA SER A 154 1.46 24.13 20.92
C SER A 154 0.01 24.53 21.25
N GLU A 155 -0.17 25.21 22.38
CA GLU A 155 -1.43 25.85 22.73
C GLU A 155 -1.95 26.79 21.63
N THR A 156 -1.05 27.46 20.92
CA THR A 156 -1.38 28.33 19.79
C THR A 156 -2.10 27.56 18.69
N ALA A 157 -1.66 26.35 18.34
CA ALA A 157 -2.31 25.50 17.33
C ALA A 157 -3.72 25.10 17.78
N VAL A 158 -3.89 24.70 19.03
CA VAL A 158 -5.20 24.34 19.60
C VAL A 158 -6.17 25.52 19.59
N ARG A 159 -5.69 26.73 19.99
CA ARG A 159 -6.50 27.95 19.96
C ARG A 159 -6.91 28.36 18.53
N ILE A 160 -6.03 28.14 17.53
CA ILE A 160 -6.35 28.37 16.12
C ILE A 160 -7.47 27.41 15.67
N LEU A 161 -7.35 26.11 15.98
CA LEU A 161 -8.39 25.12 15.68
C LEU A 161 -9.72 25.50 16.35
N GLU A 162 -9.70 25.88 17.62
CA GLU A 162 -10.89 26.35 18.32
C GLU A 162 -11.53 27.56 17.65
N ALA A 163 -10.74 28.57 17.31
CA ALA A 163 -11.23 29.77 16.64
C ALA A 163 -11.82 29.47 15.26
N THR A 164 -11.16 28.64 14.45
CA THR A 164 -11.62 28.31 13.08
C THR A 164 -12.85 27.41 13.09
N THR A 165 -12.95 26.45 14.01
CA THR A 165 -14.14 25.58 14.15
C THR A 165 -15.36 26.32 14.64
N ARG A 166 -15.21 27.40 15.44
CA ARG A 166 -16.28 28.26 15.91
C ARG A 166 -16.64 29.41 14.95
N ALA A 167 -15.84 29.61 13.89
CA ALA A 167 -16.07 30.67 12.93
C ALA A 167 -17.45 30.52 12.22
N HIS A 168 -18.00 31.64 11.78
CA HIS A 168 -19.36 31.68 11.17
C HIS A 168 -19.45 30.76 9.93
N GLY A 169 -18.37 30.61 9.15
CA GLY A 169 -18.31 29.75 7.97
C GLY A 169 -18.06 28.26 8.24
N ALA A 170 -17.76 27.87 9.49
CA ALA A 170 -17.43 26.50 9.82
C ALA A 170 -18.62 25.54 9.66
N GLY A 171 -18.35 24.29 9.28
CA GLY A 171 -19.33 23.24 9.11
C GLY A 171 -20.10 22.93 10.40
N ARG A 172 -21.38 22.55 10.29
CA ARG A 172 -22.25 22.32 11.44
C ARG A 172 -21.67 21.27 12.42
N THR A 173 -21.17 20.16 11.91
CA THR A 173 -20.55 19.09 12.72
C THR A 173 -19.27 19.57 13.41
N VAL A 174 -18.48 20.38 12.72
CA VAL A 174 -17.20 20.88 13.24
C VAL A 174 -17.41 21.89 14.37
N ARG A 175 -18.49 22.69 14.34
CA ARG A 175 -18.82 23.65 15.40
C ARG A 175 -19.14 23.02 16.75
N SER A 176 -19.49 21.74 16.78
CA SER A 176 -19.75 21.02 18.03
C SER A 176 -18.48 20.48 18.69
N ALA A 177 -17.29 20.78 18.12
CA ALA A 177 -16.00 20.33 18.64
C ALA A 177 -15.73 20.86 20.05
N THR A 178 -15.25 19.98 20.91
CA THR A 178 -14.84 20.25 22.28
C THR A 178 -13.33 20.43 22.38
N VAL A 179 -12.81 20.82 23.53
CA VAL A 179 -11.36 20.94 23.73
C VAL A 179 -10.62 19.62 23.51
N PRO A 180 -11.07 18.45 24.01
CA PRO A 180 -10.49 17.16 23.67
C PRO A 180 -10.47 16.89 22.16
N ASP A 181 -11.51 17.26 21.42
CA ASP A 181 -11.54 17.11 19.95
C ASP A 181 -10.47 17.96 19.27
N HIS A 182 -10.24 19.20 19.72
CA HIS A 182 -9.19 20.06 19.17
C HIS A 182 -7.80 19.51 19.47
N LEU A 183 -7.56 18.94 20.66
CA LEU A 183 -6.31 18.28 21.03
C LEU A 183 -6.06 17.05 20.16
N ALA A 184 -7.06 16.19 19.98
CA ALA A 184 -6.98 15.03 19.13
C ALA A 184 -6.71 15.41 17.66
N CYS A 185 -7.44 16.43 17.15
CA CYS A 185 -7.23 16.94 15.80
C CYS A 185 -5.82 17.52 15.61
N ALA A 186 -5.30 18.29 16.59
CA ALA A 186 -3.95 18.84 16.53
C ALA A 186 -2.88 17.73 16.48
N ALA A 187 -3.05 16.67 17.27
CA ALA A 187 -2.14 15.53 17.28
C ALA A 187 -2.15 14.78 15.94
N GLU A 188 -3.32 14.52 15.36
CA GLU A 188 -3.42 13.85 14.05
C GLU A 188 -2.91 14.72 12.90
N LEU A 189 -3.17 16.02 12.91
CA LEU A 189 -2.60 16.95 11.94
C LEU A 189 -1.07 17.05 12.07
N GLU A 190 -0.53 17.06 13.28
CA GLU A 190 0.93 17.02 13.50
C GLU A 190 1.54 15.76 12.89
N ARG A 191 0.93 14.58 13.14
CA ARG A 191 1.40 13.31 12.58
C ARG A 191 1.36 13.34 11.05
N ALA A 192 0.25 13.78 10.47
CA ALA A 192 0.07 13.86 9.02
C ALA A 192 1.02 14.87 8.34
N LEU A 193 1.41 15.94 9.05
CA LEU A 193 2.27 17.01 8.52
C LEU A 193 3.76 16.84 8.90
N ARG A 194 4.15 15.80 9.65
CA ARG A 194 5.58 15.51 9.97
C ARG A 194 6.48 15.48 8.74
N PRO A 195 6.04 14.93 7.59
CA PRO A 195 6.88 14.93 6.40
C PRO A 195 7.33 16.32 5.94
N LEU A 196 6.66 17.41 6.35
CA LEU A 196 7.09 18.77 6.02
C LEU A 196 8.40 19.19 6.71
N SER A 197 8.78 18.51 7.79
CA SER A 197 9.93 18.86 8.65
C SER A 197 11.15 17.98 8.45
N LEU A 198 11.14 17.10 7.44
CA LEU A 198 12.24 16.17 7.20
C LEU A 198 13.44 16.87 6.56
N ASP A 199 14.62 16.33 6.79
CA ASP A 199 15.91 16.78 6.22
C ASP A 199 16.14 16.29 4.77
N TRP A 200 15.06 15.85 4.09
CA TRP A 200 15.12 15.28 2.74
C TRP A 200 15.10 16.34 1.63
N TYR A 201 14.88 17.63 1.97
CA TYR A 201 14.63 18.71 1.02
C TYR A 201 15.89 19.51 0.70
N ASP A 202 16.95 18.84 0.30
CA ASP A 202 18.20 19.40 -0.18
C ASP A 202 18.52 18.95 -1.63
N GLN A 203 19.56 19.53 -2.24
CA GLN A 203 19.99 19.23 -3.60
C GLN A 203 20.60 17.83 -3.74
N GLU A 204 21.10 17.23 -2.65
CA GLU A 204 21.72 15.91 -2.65
C GLU A 204 20.72 14.78 -2.38
N SER A 205 19.55 15.10 -1.86
CA SER A 205 18.48 14.15 -1.53
C SER A 205 17.37 14.17 -2.60
N LEU A 206 16.19 14.69 -2.24
CA LEU A 206 15.06 14.78 -3.17
C LEU A 206 15.32 15.77 -4.34
N GLY A 207 16.24 16.71 -4.19
CA GLY A 207 16.70 17.55 -5.28
C GLY A 207 17.54 16.81 -6.33
N ALA A 208 18.16 15.69 -5.98
CA ALA A 208 19.02 14.91 -6.87
C ALA A 208 18.29 13.84 -7.70
N VAL A 209 17.02 13.55 -7.43
CA VAL A 209 16.26 12.54 -8.18
C VAL A 209 15.64 13.15 -9.44
N ASP A 210 15.51 12.34 -10.48
CA ASP A 210 14.89 12.75 -11.75
C ASP A 210 13.37 12.74 -11.68
N LEU A 211 12.82 11.83 -10.86
CA LEU A 211 11.38 11.62 -10.67
C LEU A 211 11.11 11.19 -9.22
N CYS A 212 10.12 11.76 -8.59
CA CYS A 212 9.53 11.23 -7.36
C CYS A 212 8.36 10.32 -7.69
N HIS A 213 8.40 9.08 -7.23
CA HIS A 213 7.29 8.14 -7.34
C HIS A 213 6.75 7.79 -5.94
N ALA A 214 5.57 8.30 -5.61
CA ALA A 214 4.88 7.98 -4.36
C ALA A 214 4.06 6.70 -4.53
N ALA A 215 4.32 5.71 -3.68
CA ALA A 215 3.63 4.41 -3.68
C ALA A 215 2.23 4.47 -3.03
N SER A 216 1.86 5.61 -2.47
CA SER A 216 0.52 5.93 -1.98
C SER A 216 0.33 7.45 -1.93
N GLY A 217 -0.92 7.90 -1.83
CA GLY A 217 -1.24 9.29 -1.52
C GLY A 217 -0.97 9.67 -0.05
N GLY A 218 -1.47 10.80 0.38
CA GLY A 218 -1.35 11.26 1.77
C GLY A 218 0.10 11.54 2.19
N ALA A 219 0.52 11.00 3.32
CA ALA A 219 1.84 11.27 3.92
C ALA A 219 3.00 10.86 3.00
N ALA A 220 2.89 9.74 2.27
CA ALA A 220 3.93 9.30 1.34
C ALA A 220 4.15 10.28 0.18
N ALA A 221 3.10 10.92 -0.31
CA ALA A 221 3.19 11.85 -1.43
C ALA A 221 3.68 13.25 -1.04
N LEU A 222 3.60 13.63 0.25
CA LEU A 222 4.04 14.95 0.72
C LEU A 222 5.51 15.25 0.38
N PRO A 223 6.48 14.35 0.60
CA PRO A 223 7.87 14.62 0.19
C PRO A 223 8.01 14.87 -1.31
N GLY A 224 7.28 14.14 -2.15
CA GLY A 224 7.29 14.34 -3.60
C GLY A 224 6.64 15.67 -4.01
N LEU A 225 5.57 16.06 -3.33
CA LEU A 225 4.92 17.36 -3.52
C LEU A 225 5.88 18.52 -3.22
N LEU A 226 6.66 18.40 -2.14
CA LEU A 226 7.67 19.40 -1.76
C LEU A 226 8.90 19.35 -2.67
N ALA A 227 9.33 18.17 -3.12
CA ALA A 227 10.40 18.06 -4.13
C ALA A 227 10.02 18.78 -5.42
N LYS A 228 8.77 18.65 -5.87
CA LYS A 228 8.26 19.43 -6.99
C LYS A 228 8.27 20.92 -6.71
N ARG A 229 7.80 21.33 -5.53
CA ARG A 229 7.74 22.77 -5.13
C ARG A 229 9.11 23.41 -5.07
N PHE A 230 10.11 22.72 -4.47
CA PHE A 230 11.41 23.31 -4.19
C PHE A 230 12.43 23.11 -5.31
N PHE A 231 12.32 22.02 -6.08
CA PHE A 231 13.33 21.61 -7.05
C PHE A 231 12.77 21.36 -8.45
N GLY A 232 11.45 21.45 -8.66
CA GLY A 232 10.81 21.16 -9.93
C GLY A 232 10.80 19.67 -10.32
N VAL A 233 11.08 18.76 -9.39
CA VAL A 233 11.06 17.31 -9.63
C VAL A 233 9.64 16.85 -9.96
N PRO A 234 9.40 16.15 -11.08
CA PRO A 234 8.07 15.63 -11.40
C PRO A 234 7.61 14.61 -10.37
N LEU A 235 6.29 14.58 -10.12
CA LEU A 235 5.66 13.68 -9.16
C LEU A 235 4.74 12.70 -9.88
N LEU A 236 4.97 11.41 -9.71
CA LEU A 236 4.08 10.30 -10.05
C LEU A 236 3.45 9.76 -8.75
N VAL A 237 2.15 9.49 -8.78
CA VAL A 237 1.45 8.92 -7.61
C VAL A 237 0.73 7.65 -8.02
N THR A 238 1.10 6.54 -7.39
CA THR A 238 0.42 5.24 -7.54
C THR A 238 -0.42 4.96 -6.30
N GLU A 239 -1.69 4.61 -6.49
CA GLU A 239 -2.58 4.27 -5.38
C GLU A 239 -3.36 2.98 -5.66
N HIS A 240 -3.32 2.08 -4.70
CA HIS A 240 -4.18 0.90 -4.64
C HIS A 240 -5.40 1.14 -3.73
N GLY A 241 -5.38 2.19 -2.94
CA GLY A 241 -6.46 2.71 -2.11
C GLY A 241 -6.27 4.20 -1.83
N VAL A 242 -7.36 4.96 -1.68
CA VAL A 242 -7.32 6.41 -1.41
C VAL A 242 -7.39 6.64 0.10
N PRO A 243 -6.49 7.44 0.71
CA PRO A 243 -6.49 7.70 2.15
C PRO A 243 -7.83 8.21 2.71
N LEU A 244 -8.53 9.04 1.95
CA LEU A 244 -9.87 9.51 2.34
C LEU A 244 -10.88 8.36 2.45
N ARG A 245 -10.85 7.40 1.53
CA ARG A 245 -11.70 6.19 1.60
C ARG A 245 -11.35 5.36 2.84
N ALA A 246 -10.07 5.15 3.10
CA ALA A 246 -9.59 4.42 4.29
C ALA A 246 -10.08 5.10 5.58
N HIS A 247 -10.04 6.45 5.64
CA HIS A 247 -10.57 7.21 6.76
C HIS A 247 -12.07 6.96 6.99
N TYR A 248 -12.89 6.92 5.92
CA TYR A 248 -14.33 6.63 6.05
C TYR A 248 -14.59 5.19 6.48
N LEU A 249 -13.83 4.22 5.98
CA LEU A 249 -13.97 2.82 6.38
C LEU A 249 -13.58 2.62 7.86
N ALA A 250 -12.47 3.19 8.30
CA ALA A 250 -12.07 3.17 9.70
C ALA A 250 -13.12 3.83 10.61
N ALA A 251 -13.75 4.92 10.15
CA ALA A 251 -14.82 5.57 10.88
C ALA A 251 -16.08 4.70 11.03
N ALA A 252 -16.35 3.83 10.07
CA ALA A 252 -17.48 2.88 10.11
C ALA A 252 -17.20 1.69 11.04
N SER A 253 -15.94 1.28 11.20
CA SER A 253 -15.51 0.16 12.07
C SER A 253 -15.33 0.57 13.55
N GLY A 254 -15.59 1.83 13.92
CA GLY A 254 -15.50 2.31 15.29
C GLY A 254 -14.13 2.94 15.63
N THR A 255 -13.93 4.19 15.28
CA THR A 255 -12.74 4.94 15.70
C THR A 255 -12.96 5.56 17.09
N PRO A 256 -11.89 5.81 17.87
CA PRO A 256 -11.99 6.49 19.16
C PRO A 256 -12.37 7.98 19.02
N TYR A 257 -12.45 8.51 17.80
CA TYR A 257 -12.66 9.93 17.54
C TYR A 257 -14.15 10.30 17.39
N GLY A 258 -14.55 11.41 18.01
CA GLY A 258 -15.87 12.02 17.85
C GLY A 258 -16.13 12.49 16.41
N ALA A 259 -17.41 12.74 16.10
CA ALA A 259 -17.82 13.22 14.79
C ALA A 259 -17.10 14.50 14.31
N PRO A 260 -16.80 15.51 15.18
CA PRO A 260 -16.05 16.69 14.77
C PRO A 260 -14.64 16.38 14.27
N VAL A 261 -13.89 15.53 14.99
CA VAL A 261 -12.53 15.14 14.61
C VAL A 261 -12.54 14.38 13.28
N ARG A 262 -13.47 13.42 13.14
CA ARG A 262 -13.61 12.68 11.87
C ARG A 262 -13.91 13.59 10.69
N ALA A 263 -14.76 14.61 10.90
CA ALA A 263 -15.10 15.57 9.84
C ALA A 263 -13.90 16.46 9.45
N LEU A 264 -13.13 16.95 10.43
CA LEU A 264 -11.91 17.74 10.18
C LEU A 264 -10.84 16.93 9.44
N LEU A 265 -10.60 15.69 9.87
CA LEU A 265 -9.63 14.81 9.22
C LEU A 265 -10.09 14.38 7.82
N ALA A 266 -11.38 14.11 7.61
CA ALA A 266 -11.91 13.86 6.27
C ALA A 266 -11.68 15.04 5.33
N ALA A 267 -11.96 16.27 5.80
CA ALA A 267 -11.69 17.48 5.02
C ALA A 267 -10.19 17.66 4.73
N PHE A 268 -9.34 17.40 5.71
CA PHE A 268 -7.88 17.45 5.52
C PHE A 268 -7.41 16.44 4.48
N HIS A 269 -7.79 15.17 4.60
CA HIS A 269 -7.41 14.13 3.63
C HIS A 269 -7.95 14.40 2.24
N GLY A 270 -9.18 14.92 2.14
CA GLY A 270 -9.78 15.31 0.87
C GLY A 270 -8.98 16.42 0.18
N ARG A 271 -8.70 17.53 0.88
CA ARG A 271 -7.93 18.66 0.33
C ARG A 271 -6.49 18.29 0.02
N LEU A 272 -5.86 17.48 0.86
CA LEU A 272 -4.50 16.99 0.59
C LEU A 272 -4.47 16.11 -0.66
N ALA A 273 -5.42 15.20 -0.83
CA ALA A 273 -5.53 14.38 -2.04
C ALA A 273 -5.72 15.26 -3.29
N THR A 274 -6.62 16.24 -3.21
CA THR A 274 -6.85 17.20 -4.31
C THR A 274 -5.57 17.93 -4.71
N GLU A 275 -4.82 18.45 -3.73
CA GLU A 275 -3.57 19.16 -4.01
C GLU A 275 -2.50 18.22 -4.60
N ILE A 276 -2.38 17.00 -4.07
CA ILE A 276 -1.46 15.99 -4.60
C ILE A 276 -1.79 15.69 -6.07
N TYR A 277 -3.06 15.41 -6.41
CA TYR A 277 -3.45 15.06 -7.77
C TYR A 277 -3.31 16.25 -8.73
N ARG A 278 -3.62 17.45 -8.27
CA ARG A 278 -3.40 18.67 -9.05
C ARG A 278 -1.94 18.85 -9.45
N GLN A 279 -1.02 18.57 -8.53
CA GLN A 279 0.42 18.71 -8.71
C GLN A 279 1.07 17.50 -9.36
N ALA A 280 0.50 16.32 -9.28
CA ALA A 280 1.04 15.14 -9.94
C ALA A 280 1.14 15.35 -11.46
N ALA A 281 2.22 14.87 -12.05
CA ALA A 281 2.37 14.80 -13.50
C ALA A 281 1.47 13.69 -14.07
N LEU A 282 1.40 12.57 -13.34
CA LEU A 282 0.50 11.45 -13.64
C LEU A 282 0.05 10.80 -12.33
N VAL A 283 -1.16 10.23 -12.34
CA VAL A 283 -1.74 9.45 -11.24
C VAL A 283 -2.09 8.06 -11.78
N THR A 284 -1.62 7.01 -11.09
CA THR A 284 -1.85 5.62 -11.50
C THR A 284 -2.72 4.90 -10.48
N PRO A 285 -4.06 4.91 -10.64
CA PRO A 285 -4.95 4.07 -9.85
C PRO A 285 -4.73 2.58 -10.15
N GLY A 286 -4.76 1.74 -9.13
CA GLY A 286 -4.65 0.28 -9.26
C GLY A 286 -5.87 -0.39 -9.87
N ASN A 287 -7.01 0.31 -10.01
CA ASN A 287 -8.24 -0.16 -10.62
C ASN A 287 -9.22 1.01 -10.82
N THR A 288 -10.36 0.76 -11.50
CA THR A 288 -11.37 1.80 -11.77
C THR A 288 -12.13 2.25 -10.52
N HIS A 289 -12.24 1.39 -9.49
CA HIS A 289 -12.85 1.79 -8.21
C HIS A 289 -12.01 2.87 -7.53
N VAL A 290 -10.68 2.69 -7.45
CA VAL A 290 -9.72 3.70 -6.95
C VAL A 290 -9.75 4.94 -7.85
N ARG A 291 -9.75 4.77 -9.18
CA ARG A 291 -9.86 5.87 -10.14
C ARG A 291 -11.07 6.76 -9.88
N ARG A 292 -12.24 6.18 -9.62
CA ARG A 292 -13.46 6.96 -9.30
C ARG A 292 -13.32 7.74 -7.98
N TRP A 293 -12.65 7.16 -6.96
CA TRP A 293 -12.37 7.86 -5.72
C TRP A 293 -11.40 9.03 -5.92
N GLN A 294 -10.35 8.85 -6.72
CA GLN A 294 -9.43 9.91 -7.08
C GLN A 294 -10.15 11.06 -7.82
N GLN A 295 -11.04 10.74 -8.76
CA GLN A 295 -11.85 11.74 -9.47
C GLN A 295 -12.75 12.52 -8.51
N ARG A 296 -13.38 11.86 -7.54
CA ARG A 296 -14.14 12.54 -6.48
C ARG A 296 -13.27 13.48 -5.63
N CYS A 297 -11.99 13.19 -5.52
CA CYS A 297 -11.01 14.06 -4.87
C CYS A 297 -10.34 15.06 -5.84
N GLY A 298 -10.87 15.26 -7.05
CA GLY A 298 -10.40 16.26 -8.00
C GLY A 298 -9.22 15.82 -8.87
N ALA A 299 -8.98 14.52 -9.04
CA ALA A 299 -8.00 14.06 -10.04
C ALA A 299 -8.51 14.29 -11.46
N ASP A 300 -7.68 14.95 -12.28
CA ASP A 300 -7.96 15.15 -13.70
C ASP A 300 -7.95 13.80 -14.43
N PRO A 301 -9.05 13.42 -15.12
CA PRO A 301 -9.11 12.17 -15.89
C PRO A 301 -8.01 12.04 -16.95
N ALA A 302 -7.52 13.16 -17.51
CA ALA A 302 -6.44 13.18 -18.50
C ALA A 302 -5.09 12.78 -17.91
N LYS A 303 -4.89 13.00 -16.60
CA LYS A 303 -3.69 12.59 -15.85
C LYS A 303 -3.81 11.21 -15.22
N GLN A 304 -4.92 10.48 -15.43
CA GLN A 304 -5.12 9.18 -14.82
C GLN A 304 -4.87 8.05 -15.82
N ARG A 305 -3.98 7.12 -15.44
CA ARG A 305 -3.73 5.88 -16.18
C ARG A 305 -3.86 4.70 -15.23
N THR A 306 -4.86 3.86 -15.42
CA THR A 306 -5.05 2.66 -14.60
C THR A 306 -3.93 1.67 -14.88
N VAL A 307 -3.23 1.24 -13.81
CA VAL A 307 -2.19 0.20 -13.85
C VAL A 307 -2.52 -0.82 -12.78
N TYR A 308 -2.88 -2.02 -13.19
CA TYR A 308 -3.24 -3.09 -12.26
C TYR A 308 -2.04 -3.54 -11.42
N PRO A 309 -2.24 -4.00 -10.18
CA PRO A 309 -1.19 -4.62 -9.39
C PRO A 309 -0.64 -5.85 -10.12
N GLY A 310 0.67 -5.93 -10.29
CA GLY A 310 1.30 -7.11 -10.87
C GLY A 310 1.33 -8.26 -9.87
N MET A 311 0.93 -9.45 -10.32
CA MET A 311 0.91 -10.67 -9.51
C MET A 311 1.77 -11.76 -10.16
N ALA A 312 2.46 -12.55 -9.35
CA ALA A 312 3.32 -13.64 -9.81
C ALA A 312 2.44 -14.82 -10.29
N ALA A 313 2.24 -14.91 -11.59
CA ALA A 313 1.43 -15.96 -12.20
C ALA A 313 2.11 -17.33 -12.17
N GLU A 314 3.46 -17.38 -12.13
CA GLU A 314 4.27 -18.61 -12.17
C GLU A 314 3.92 -19.57 -11.02
N ARG A 315 3.58 -19.03 -9.86
CA ARG A 315 3.18 -19.83 -8.68
C ARG A 315 1.95 -20.69 -8.94
N PHE A 316 1.07 -20.24 -9.84
CA PHE A 316 -0.19 -20.87 -10.17
C PHE A 316 -0.13 -21.63 -11.51
N GLY A 317 1.02 -21.56 -12.19
CA GLY A 317 1.25 -22.15 -13.52
C GLY A 317 0.88 -23.63 -13.59
N PRO A 318 1.45 -24.50 -12.73
CA PRO A 318 1.17 -25.95 -12.77
C PRO A 318 -0.32 -26.28 -12.68
N VAL A 319 -1.04 -25.69 -11.71
CA VAL A 319 -2.47 -25.92 -11.52
C VAL A 319 -3.30 -25.43 -12.69
N GLY A 320 -2.96 -24.24 -13.24
CA GLY A 320 -3.67 -23.70 -14.38
C GLY A 320 -3.44 -24.47 -15.68
N GLU A 321 -2.21 -24.96 -15.91
CA GLU A 321 -1.89 -25.79 -17.08
C GLU A 321 -2.58 -27.16 -17.02
N ASP A 322 -2.65 -27.76 -15.85
CA ASP A 322 -3.37 -29.02 -15.65
C ASP A 322 -4.86 -28.82 -15.88
N ALA A 323 -5.44 -27.70 -15.44
CA ALA A 323 -6.83 -27.37 -15.73
C ALA A 323 -7.11 -27.21 -17.24
N GLU A 324 -6.16 -26.65 -18.01
CA GLU A 324 -6.25 -26.53 -19.48
C GLU A 324 -6.08 -27.89 -20.17
N ARG A 325 -5.13 -28.72 -19.75
CA ARG A 325 -4.87 -30.07 -20.33
C ARG A 325 -6.03 -31.01 -20.11
N LEU A 326 -6.63 -30.96 -18.92
CA LEU A 326 -7.73 -31.83 -18.56
C LEU A 326 -9.04 -31.44 -19.28
N GLY A 327 -9.22 -30.20 -19.70
CA GLY A 327 -10.37 -29.71 -20.48
C GLY A 327 -11.72 -30.08 -19.86
N PRO A 328 -12.83 -29.87 -20.57
CA PRO A 328 -14.17 -30.27 -20.11
C PRO A 328 -14.36 -31.78 -19.98
N ALA A 329 -13.47 -32.59 -20.57
CA ALA A 329 -13.58 -34.07 -20.57
C ALA A 329 -13.00 -34.74 -19.32
N ALA A 330 -12.27 -34.01 -18.45
CA ALA A 330 -11.66 -34.60 -17.24
C ALA A 330 -12.57 -34.58 -16.00
N GLY A 331 -13.66 -33.84 -16.06
CA GLY A 331 -14.81 -34.17 -15.22
C GLY A 331 -15.44 -35.40 -15.82
N GLY A 332 -15.06 -36.62 -15.36
CA GLY A 332 -15.56 -37.88 -15.87
C GLY A 332 -17.05 -37.82 -16.23
N ALA A 333 -17.42 -38.54 -17.25
CA ALA A 333 -18.81 -38.72 -17.66
C ALA A 333 -19.64 -39.01 -16.38
N GLU A 334 -20.64 -38.12 -16.11
CA GLU A 334 -21.47 -38.08 -14.91
C GLU A 334 -20.72 -37.51 -13.68
N GLY A 335 -21.04 -36.27 -13.31
CA GLY A 335 -20.51 -35.54 -12.17
C GLY A 335 -20.73 -36.23 -10.82
N ASP A 336 -19.93 -37.25 -10.53
CA ASP A 336 -20.06 -38.12 -9.36
C ASP A 336 -19.07 -37.74 -8.23
N GLY A 337 -18.37 -36.61 -8.37
CA GLY A 337 -17.59 -36.04 -7.27
C GLY A 337 -18.42 -35.08 -6.40
N PRO A 338 -18.13 -34.99 -5.09
CA PRO A 338 -18.76 -33.99 -4.24
C PRO A 338 -18.40 -32.60 -4.78
N GLY A 339 -19.42 -31.83 -5.20
CA GLY A 339 -19.23 -30.46 -5.71
C GLY A 339 -18.54 -29.58 -4.66
N THR A 340 -17.23 -29.33 -4.81
CA THR A 340 -16.44 -28.61 -3.80
C THR A 340 -16.34 -27.14 -4.13
N LEU A 341 -16.81 -26.32 -3.17
CA LEU A 341 -16.63 -24.89 -3.16
C LEU A 341 -15.40 -24.54 -2.30
N VAL A 342 -14.63 -23.57 -2.75
CA VAL A 342 -13.46 -23.08 -2.01
C VAL A 342 -13.58 -21.57 -1.78
N TRP A 343 -13.26 -21.17 -0.59
CA TRP A 343 -13.05 -19.78 -0.20
C TRP A 343 -11.61 -19.61 0.29
N VAL A 344 -10.90 -18.57 -0.17
CA VAL A 344 -9.52 -18.29 0.23
C VAL A 344 -9.39 -16.84 0.66
N GLY A 345 -8.82 -16.60 1.85
CA GLY A 345 -8.55 -15.24 2.31
C GLY A 345 -8.29 -15.09 3.80
N ARG A 346 -8.10 -13.86 4.25
CA ARG A 346 -8.07 -13.55 5.68
C ARG A 346 -9.48 -13.55 6.25
N ILE A 347 -9.64 -14.18 7.39
CA ILE A 347 -10.95 -14.28 8.06
C ILE A 347 -11.18 -13.01 8.87
N GLU A 348 -12.11 -12.19 8.40
CA GLU A 348 -12.49 -10.90 9.00
C GLU A 348 -13.94 -10.53 8.63
N PRO A 349 -14.64 -9.68 9.39
CA PRO A 349 -16.04 -9.36 9.15
C PRO A 349 -16.34 -8.82 7.73
N ALA A 350 -15.40 -8.09 7.13
CA ALA A 350 -15.54 -7.55 5.78
C ALA A 350 -15.68 -8.63 4.68
N LYS A 351 -15.26 -9.86 4.97
CA LYS A 351 -15.33 -11.01 4.06
C LYS A 351 -16.67 -11.77 4.10
N ASP A 352 -17.53 -11.48 5.07
CA ASP A 352 -18.90 -11.98 5.22
C ASP A 352 -19.05 -13.50 5.04
N LEU A 353 -18.23 -14.27 5.77
CA LEU A 353 -18.36 -15.74 5.80
C LEU A 353 -19.71 -16.21 6.35
N ILE A 354 -20.37 -15.39 7.16
CA ILE A 354 -21.71 -15.67 7.67
C ILE A 354 -22.70 -15.78 6.51
N ALA A 355 -22.68 -14.84 5.57
CA ALA A 355 -23.51 -14.90 4.37
C ALA A 355 -23.17 -16.12 3.50
N LEU A 356 -21.88 -16.50 3.41
CA LEU A 356 -21.45 -17.69 2.69
C LEU A 356 -21.98 -18.97 3.34
N LEU A 357 -21.92 -19.11 4.68
CA LEU A 357 -22.46 -20.26 5.40
C LEU A 357 -23.98 -20.39 5.22
N HIS A 358 -24.71 -19.28 5.25
CA HIS A 358 -26.14 -19.29 4.93
C HIS A 358 -26.40 -19.65 3.46
N ALA A 359 -25.61 -19.15 2.51
CA ALA A 359 -25.71 -19.55 1.12
C ALA A 359 -25.44 -21.05 0.95
N PHE A 360 -24.46 -21.58 1.66
CA PHE A 360 -24.12 -23.00 1.62
C PHE A 360 -25.24 -23.91 2.13
N THR A 361 -26.08 -23.44 3.05
CA THR A 361 -27.30 -24.17 3.44
C THR A 361 -28.25 -24.39 2.23
N GLU A 362 -28.44 -23.37 1.41
CA GLU A 362 -29.26 -23.48 0.20
C GLU A 362 -28.59 -24.35 -0.88
N ILE A 363 -27.24 -24.27 -1.00
CA ILE A 363 -26.48 -25.12 -1.92
C ILE A 363 -26.62 -26.58 -1.55
N ARG A 364 -26.50 -26.93 -0.26
CA ARG A 364 -26.68 -28.30 0.25
C ARG A 364 -28.08 -28.86 0.02
N ARG A 365 -29.13 -28.02 0.05
CA ARG A 365 -30.50 -28.46 -0.32
C ARG A 365 -30.60 -28.84 -1.80
N ALA A 366 -29.86 -28.16 -2.68
CA ALA A 366 -29.84 -28.42 -4.12
C ALA A 366 -28.84 -29.50 -4.56
N ARG A 367 -27.76 -29.67 -3.78
CA ARG A 367 -26.65 -30.62 -3.96
C ARG A 367 -26.21 -31.15 -2.58
N PRO A 368 -26.83 -32.22 -2.06
CA PRO A 368 -26.53 -32.75 -0.72
C PRO A 368 -25.09 -33.22 -0.50
N ASP A 369 -24.39 -33.58 -1.57
CA ASP A 369 -23.00 -33.98 -1.61
C ASP A 369 -22.01 -32.81 -1.60
N ALA A 370 -22.46 -31.56 -1.77
CA ALA A 370 -21.59 -30.39 -1.82
C ALA A 370 -20.75 -30.22 -0.55
N ARG A 371 -19.51 -29.75 -0.73
CA ARG A 371 -18.57 -29.43 0.35
C ARG A 371 -18.10 -27.99 0.23
N LEU A 372 -17.77 -27.37 1.36
CA LEU A 372 -17.21 -26.04 1.44
C LEU A 372 -15.90 -26.09 2.22
N ARG A 373 -14.80 -25.71 1.57
CA ARG A 373 -13.49 -25.60 2.20
C ARG A 373 -13.09 -24.12 2.34
N ILE A 374 -12.81 -23.69 3.55
CA ILE A 374 -12.45 -22.29 3.88
C ILE A 374 -10.97 -22.29 4.28
N PHE A 375 -10.13 -21.74 3.41
CA PHE A 375 -8.69 -21.63 3.61
C PHE A 375 -8.31 -20.24 4.08
N GLY A 376 -7.73 -20.13 5.27
CA GLY A 376 -7.22 -18.87 5.78
C GLY A 376 -7.10 -18.80 7.29
N ALA A 377 -6.40 -17.77 7.74
CA ALA A 377 -6.22 -17.43 9.14
C ALA A 377 -7.00 -16.15 9.49
N PRO A 378 -7.34 -15.92 10.77
CA PRO A 378 -7.93 -14.66 11.20
C PRO A 378 -6.95 -13.50 10.93
N ALA A 379 -7.49 -12.33 10.59
CA ALA A 379 -6.72 -11.11 10.56
C ALA A 379 -6.18 -10.79 11.98
N GLU A 380 -5.19 -9.91 12.08
CA GLU A 380 -4.68 -9.51 13.40
C GLU A 380 -5.77 -8.76 14.19
N GLY A 381 -5.87 -9.07 15.50
CA GLY A 381 -6.77 -8.41 16.44
C GLY A 381 -7.89 -9.30 16.97
N GLU A 382 -8.43 -8.92 18.12
CA GLU A 382 -9.45 -9.66 18.87
C GLU A 382 -10.78 -9.79 18.08
N GLU A 383 -11.14 -8.77 17.30
CA GLU A 383 -12.35 -8.77 16.48
C GLU A 383 -12.35 -9.91 15.46
N ALA A 384 -11.23 -10.14 14.77
CA ALA A 384 -11.10 -11.18 13.76
C ALA A 384 -11.10 -12.57 14.38
N THR A 385 -10.45 -12.74 15.53
CA THR A 385 -10.46 -14.00 16.29
C THR A 385 -11.86 -14.34 16.79
N THR A 386 -12.57 -13.36 17.32
CA THR A 386 -13.97 -13.49 17.75
C THR A 386 -14.89 -13.83 16.57
N TYR A 387 -14.64 -13.20 15.41
CA TYR A 387 -15.38 -13.45 14.18
C TYR A 387 -15.18 -14.89 13.68
N LEU A 388 -13.92 -15.39 13.67
CA LEU A 388 -13.63 -16.79 13.34
C LEU A 388 -14.37 -17.75 14.26
N ALA A 389 -14.30 -17.54 15.59
CA ALA A 389 -15.00 -18.37 16.56
C ALA A 389 -16.52 -18.39 16.29
N HIS A 390 -17.10 -17.23 15.95
CA HIS A 390 -18.52 -17.14 15.59
C HIS A 390 -18.81 -17.93 14.29
N CYS A 391 -18.01 -17.79 13.25
CA CYS A 391 -18.19 -18.53 12.00
C CYS A 391 -18.10 -20.04 12.20
N THR A 392 -17.13 -20.50 13.01
CA THR A 392 -16.95 -21.93 13.34
C THR A 392 -18.14 -22.47 14.11
N ALA A 393 -18.63 -21.74 15.12
CA ALA A 393 -19.80 -22.13 15.88
C ALA A 393 -21.08 -22.18 15.01
N LEU A 394 -21.26 -21.20 14.11
CA LEU A 394 -22.38 -21.18 13.16
C LEU A 394 -22.27 -22.36 12.18
N ALA A 395 -21.08 -22.68 11.67
CA ALA A 395 -20.88 -23.81 10.79
C ALA A 395 -21.24 -25.14 11.49
N ALA A 396 -20.78 -25.36 12.72
CA ALA A 396 -21.12 -26.55 13.52
C ALA A 396 -22.63 -26.66 13.79
N GLN A 397 -23.31 -25.54 13.98
CA GLN A 397 -24.77 -25.51 14.18
C GLN A 397 -25.55 -25.84 12.90
N LEU A 398 -25.14 -25.30 11.75
CA LEU A 398 -25.84 -25.48 10.49
C LEU A 398 -25.49 -26.79 9.80
N PHE A 399 -24.28 -27.32 10.01
CA PHE A 399 -23.71 -28.47 9.34
C PHE A 399 -23.05 -29.41 10.34
N PRO A 400 -23.84 -30.17 11.11
CA PRO A 400 -23.30 -31.18 12.03
C PRO A 400 -22.54 -32.25 11.25
N ASP A 401 -21.63 -32.96 11.93
CA ASP A 401 -20.86 -34.04 11.34
C ASP A 401 -21.77 -35.16 10.81
N GLU A 402 -21.50 -35.52 9.55
CA GLU A 402 -22.26 -36.57 8.85
C GLU A 402 -21.43 -37.85 8.77
N ALA A 403 -21.91 -38.92 9.38
CA ALA A 403 -21.31 -40.26 9.30
C ALA A 403 -21.82 -41.00 8.07
N THR A 404 -20.92 -41.53 7.26
CA THR A 404 -21.25 -42.36 6.08
C THR A 404 -21.64 -43.80 6.40
N GLY A 405 -21.52 -44.20 7.68
CA GLY A 405 -21.90 -45.53 8.17
C GLY A 405 -21.84 -45.65 9.70
N ALA A 406 -22.43 -46.67 10.27
CA ALA A 406 -22.57 -46.89 11.72
C ALA A 406 -21.22 -47.02 12.48
N HIS A 407 -20.11 -47.18 11.77
CA HIS A 407 -18.77 -47.38 12.35
C HIS A 407 -17.73 -46.37 11.80
N THR A 408 -18.18 -45.31 11.11
CA THR A 408 -17.31 -44.29 10.52
C THR A 408 -17.50 -42.99 11.30
N GLU A 409 -16.41 -42.35 11.71
CA GLU A 409 -16.46 -40.99 12.26
C GLU A 409 -17.09 -40.05 11.24
N GLY A 410 -18.04 -39.24 11.68
CA GLY A 410 -18.67 -38.23 10.84
C GLY A 410 -17.68 -37.13 10.47
N SER A 411 -17.84 -36.55 9.29
CA SER A 411 -17.07 -35.34 8.87
C SER A 411 -18.03 -34.22 8.54
N SER A 412 -17.68 -32.99 8.94
CA SER A 412 -18.43 -31.80 8.55
C SER A 412 -18.31 -31.54 7.05
N PRO A 413 -19.39 -31.16 6.37
CA PRO A 413 -19.31 -30.69 5.00
C PRO A 413 -18.66 -29.31 4.84
N VAL A 414 -18.37 -28.63 5.95
CA VAL A 414 -17.66 -27.34 6.01
C VAL A 414 -16.37 -27.51 6.82
N THR A 415 -15.24 -27.17 6.21
CA THR A 415 -13.93 -27.22 6.88
C THR A 415 -13.29 -25.84 6.93
N PHE A 416 -12.58 -25.54 8.03
CA PHE A 416 -11.71 -24.38 8.18
C PHE A 416 -10.27 -24.90 8.24
N GLU A 417 -9.45 -24.49 7.30
CA GLU A 417 -8.12 -25.05 7.08
C GLU A 417 -7.08 -23.95 6.94
N GLU A 418 -5.87 -24.21 7.43
CA GLU A 418 -4.72 -23.33 7.25
C GLU A 418 -3.86 -23.81 6.08
N ILE A 419 -3.32 -22.88 5.29
CA ILE A 419 -2.38 -23.16 4.22
C ILE A 419 -0.98 -23.36 4.80
N GLY A 420 -0.21 -24.31 4.26
CA GLY A 420 1.12 -24.67 4.75
C GLY A 420 1.16 -26.00 5.52
N GLY A 421 0.01 -26.68 5.66
CA GLY A 421 -0.09 -28.02 6.22
C GLY A 421 0.25 -29.12 5.21
N PRO A 422 0.35 -30.40 5.67
CA PRO A 422 0.72 -31.50 4.80
C PRO A 422 -0.30 -31.82 3.69
N GLU A 423 -1.57 -31.46 3.88
CA GLU A 423 -2.63 -31.67 2.88
C GLU A 423 -2.72 -30.53 1.88
N ILE A 424 -2.40 -29.30 2.29
CA ILE A 424 -2.43 -28.09 1.47
C ILE A 424 -1.12 -27.34 1.70
N PRO A 425 -0.05 -27.74 1.01
CA PRO A 425 1.28 -27.17 1.22
C PRO A 425 1.39 -25.72 0.75
N ASP A 426 0.60 -25.32 -0.25
CA ASP A 426 0.68 -23.97 -0.79
C ASP A 426 -0.69 -23.42 -1.24
N LEU A 427 -0.67 -22.16 -1.65
CA LEU A 427 -1.86 -21.42 -2.06
C LEU A 427 -2.46 -21.95 -3.38
N ALA A 428 -1.64 -22.44 -4.31
CA ALA A 428 -2.12 -22.98 -5.58
C ALA A 428 -2.92 -24.27 -5.37
N GLU A 429 -2.46 -25.12 -4.45
CA GLU A 429 -3.17 -26.34 -4.03
C GLU A 429 -4.51 -26.00 -3.37
N ALA A 430 -4.58 -24.93 -2.57
CA ALA A 430 -5.84 -24.49 -1.99
C ALA A 430 -6.87 -24.13 -3.08
N TYR A 431 -6.46 -23.45 -4.17
CA TYR A 431 -7.34 -23.18 -5.31
C TYR A 431 -7.62 -24.43 -6.14
N ALA A 432 -6.69 -25.39 -6.20
CA ALA A 432 -6.89 -26.66 -6.88
C ALA A 432 -7.91 -27.56 -6.20
N ALA A 433 -8.07 -27.42 -4.87
CA ALA A 433 -8.92 -28.27 -4.03
C ALA A 433 -10.43 -28.14 -4.31
N GLY A 434 -10.86 -27.18 -5.15
CA GLY A 434 -12.27 -26.99 -5.44
C GLY A 434 -12.60 -26.72 -6.89
N GLU A 435 -13.87 -26.87 -7.22
CA GLU A 435 -14.41 -26.67 -8.56
C GLU A 435 -14.84 -25.22 -8.81
N VAL A 436 -15.30 -24.53 -7.77
CA VAL A 436 -15.76 -23.15 -7.83
C VAL A 436 -15.16 -22.35 -6.68
N ILE A 437 -14.53 -21.24 -6.99
CA ILE A 437 -13.99 -20.33 -5.99
C ILE A 437 -15.01 -19.25 -5.68
N VAL A 438 -15.27 -19.03 -4.39
CA VAL A 438 -16.31 -18.09 -3.93
C VAL A 438 -15.69 -16.92 -3.17
N LEU A 439 -16.11 -15.70 -3.49
CA LEU A 439 -15.81 -14.50 -2.74
C LEU A 439 -17.12 -13.86 -2.24
N SER A 440 -17.33 -13.83 -0.93
CA SER A 440 -18.57 -13.37 -0.28
C SER A 440 -18.48 -11.94 0.28
N SER A 441 -17.38 -11.24 0.08
CA SER A 441 -17.03 -9.97 0.70
C SER A 441 -18.10 -8.88 0.59
N THR A 442 -18.20 -8.03 1.62
CA THR A 442 -19.01 -6.79 1.59
C THR A 442 -18.16 -5.56 1.28
N VAL A 443 -16.85 -5.65 1.48
CA VAL A 443 -15.90 -4.57 1.16
C VAL A 443 -14.67 -5.19 0.51
N GLU A 444 -14.30 -4.67 -0.65
CA GLU A 444 -13.05 -5.01 -1.34
C GLU A 444 -12.39 -3.77 -1.92
N GLY A 445 -11.08 -3.90 -2.15
CA GLY A 445 -10.31 -3.02 -3.01
C GLY A 445 -10.08 -3.68 -4.37
N PHE A 446 -8.90 -4.27 -4.55
CA PHE A 446 -8.56 -5.17 -5.65
C PHE A 446 -8.64 -6.62 -5.13
N PRO A 447 -9.49 -7.49 -5.73
CA PRO A 447 -9.75 -8.83 -5.21
C PRO A 447 -8.62 -9.80 -5.60
N VAL A 448 -7.53 -9.81 -4.84
CA VAL A 448 -6.33 -10.64 -5.09
C VAL A 448 -6.68 -12.11 -5.22
N SER A 449 -7.48 -12.66 -4.30
CA SER A 449 -7.88 -14.08 -4.32
C SER A 449 -8.65 -14.49 -5.59
N LEU A 450 -9.41 -13.58 -6.19
CA LEU A 450 -10.05 -13.87 -7.48
C LEU A 450 -9.04 -13.94 -8.62
N VAL A 451 -8.04 -13.06 -8.65
CA VAL A 451 -7.00 -13.10 -9.68
C VAL A 451 -6.16 -14.37 -9.55
N GLU A 452 -5.84 -14.79 -8.33
CA GLU A 452 -5.15 -16.05 -8.05
C GLU A 452 -5.97 -17.27 -8.53
N ALA A 453 -7.26 -17.30 -8.22
CA ALA A 453 -8.18 -18.31 -8.73
C ALA A 453 -8.25 -18.31 -10.27
N MET A 454 -8.24 -17.13 -10.88
CA MET A 454 -8.22 -16.98 -12.34
C MET A 454 -6.92 -17.53 -12.94
N PHE A 455 -5.75 -17.29 -12.34
CA PHE A 455 -4.49 -17.92 -12.77
C PHE A 455 -4.55 -19.45 -12.70
N CYS A 456 -5.25 -20.00 -11.71
CA CYS A 456 -5.50 -21.44 -11.58
C CYS A 456 -6.56 -21.98 -12.57
N GLY A 457 -7.12 -21.13 -13.43
CA GLY A 457 -8.17 -21.55 -14.38
C GLY A 457 -9.48 -21.97 -13.70
N ARG A 458 -9.78 -21.45 -12.51
CA ARG A 458 -10.97 -21.79 -11.73
C ARG A 458 -12.13 -20.84 -12.05
N ALA A 459 -13.34 -21.41 -12.15
CA ALA A 459 -14.55 -20.60 -12.25
C ALA A 459 -14.83 -19.90 -10.91
N THR A 460 -15.26 -18.64 -10.98
CA THR A 460 -15.46 -17.81 -9.80
C THR A 460 -16.91 -17.36 -9.65
N VAL A 461 -17.38 -17.30 -8.41
CA VAL A 461 -18.63 -16.63 -8.00
C VAL A 461 -18.28 -15.57 -6.97
N SER A 462 -18.69 -14.33 -7.18
CA SER A 462 -18.28 -13.23 -6.32
C SER A 462 -19.39 -12.20 -6.09
N THR A 463 -19.30 -11.49 -4.99
CA THR A 463 -20.15 -10.32 -4.72
C THR A 463 -19.65 -9.09 -5.49
N ASP A 464 -20.60 -8.21 -5.90
CA ASP A 464 -20.32 -6.94 -6.60
C ASP A 464 -19.79 -5.87 -5.62
N VAL A 465 -18.50 -5.92 -5.33
CA VAL A 465 -17.82 -4.97 -4.43
C VAL A 465 -16.46 -4.57 -4.99
N GLY A 466 -16.04 -3.33 -4.72
CA GLY A 466 -14.72 -2.84 -5.11
C GLY A 466 -14.45 -2.91 -6.62
N ALA A 467 -13.39 -3.63 -7.01
CA ALA A 467 -12.98 -3.84 -8.39
C ALA A 467 -13.39 -5.21 -8.96
N VAL A 468 -14.26 -5.97 -8.30
CA VAL A 468 -14.64 -7.34 -8.68
C VAL A 468 -15.15 -7.44 -10.12
N VAL A 469 -16.12 -6.61 -10.50
CA VAL A 469 -16.70 -6.61 -11.86
C VAL A 469 -15.64 -6.34 -12.91
N GLU A 470 -14.73 -5.40 -12.62
CA GLU A 470 -13.61 -5.05 -13.51
C GLU A 470 -12.62 -6.21 -13.66
N VAL A 471 -12.28 -6.88 -12.56
CA VAL A 471 -11.34 -8.02 -12.57
C VAL A 471 -11.95 -9.21 -13.29
N ILE A 472 -13.15 -9.60 -12.94
CA ILE A 472 -13.84 -10.74 -13.58
C ILE A 472 -14.11 -10.48 -15.06
N GLY A 473 -14.61 -9.30 -15.43
CA GLY A 473 -14.82 -8.93 -16.82
C GLY A 473 -15.70 -9.90 -17.63
N GLY A 474 -16.66 -10.55 -16.99
CA GLY A 474 -17.55 -11.54 -17.63
C GLY A 474 -17.04 -12.99 -17.63
N THR A 475 -15.88 -13.27 -17.03
CA THR A 475 -15.30 -14.63 -16.94
C THR A 475 -15.67 -15.38 -15.67
N GLY A 476 -16.65 -14.89 -14.91
CA GLY A 476 -17.21 -15.48 -13.69
C GLY A 476 -18.61 -14.94 -13.44
N LEU A 477 -19.24 -15.36 -12.34
CA LEU A 477 -20.56 -14.88 -11.94
C LEU A 477 -20.43 -13.84 -10.81
N VAL A 478 -21.21 -12.75 -10.94
CA VAL A 478 -21.22 -11.67 -9.95
C VAL A 478 -22.64 -11.49 -9.43
N VAL A 479 -22.77 -11.40 -8.11
CA VAL A 479 -24.06 -11.29 -7.40
C VAL A 479 -24.05 -10.11 -6.44
N PRO A 480 -25.22 -9.56 -6.06
CA PRO A 480 -25.27 -8.49 -5.05
C PRO A 480 -24.68 -8.94 -3.72
N PRO A 481 -23.93 -8.06 -3.00
CA PRO A 481 -23.42 -8.37 -1.65
C PRO A 481 -24.57 -8.53 -0.65
N ARG A 482 -24.30 -9.26 0.44
CA ARG A 482 -25.30 -9.58 1.48
C ARG A 482 -26.56 -10.26 0.95
N ASN A 483 -26.43 -11.03 -0.10
CA ASN A 483 -27.52 -11.82 -0.71
C ASN A 483 -27.14 -13.30 -0.78
N PRO A 484 -27.29 -14.08 0.31
CA PRO A 484 -26.94 -15.50 0.35
C PRO A 484 -27.68 -16.34 -0.70
N LYS A 485 -28.93 -15.98 -1.01
CA LYS A 485 -29.73 -16.70 -2.01
C LYS A 485 -29.14 -16.56 -3.41
N ALA A 486 -28.83 -15.35 -3.85
CA ALA A 486 -28.22 -15.12 -5.17
C ALA A 486 -26.84 -15.78 -5.26
N LEU A 487 -26.06 -15.76 -4.17
CA LEU A 487 -24.77 -16.44 -4.08
C LEU A 487 -24.93 -17.96 -4.24
N ALA A 488 -25.90 -18.55 -3.55
CA ALA A 488 -26.22 -19.96 -3.66
C ALA A 488 -26.67 -20.37 -5.08
N GLU A 489 -27.60 -19.60 -5.68
CA GLU A 489 -28.09 -19.86 -7.05
C GLU A 489 -26.95 -19.84 -8.06
N ALA A 490 -26.02 -18.87 -7.97
CA ALA A 490 -24.86 -18.78 -8.84
C ALA A 490 -23.89 -19.97 -8.65
N CYS A 491 -23.61 -20.37 -7.41
CA CYS A 491 -22.76 -21.54 -7.12
C CYS A 491 -23.40 -22.83 -7.67
N VAL A 492 -24.68 -23.06 -7.41
CA VAL A 492 -25.41 -24.22 -7.92
C VAL A 492 -25.42 -24.28 -9.45
N ALA A 493 -25.57 -23.12 -10.12
CA ALA A 493 -25.54 -23.04 -11.57
C ALA A 493 -24.19 -23.54 -12.15
N LEU A 494 -23.06 -23.20 -11.51
CA LEU A 494 -21.74 -23.67 -11.94
C LEU A 494 -21.46 -25.13 -11.54
N LEU A 495 -21.95 -25.58 -10.40
CA LEU A 495 -21.81 -26.98 -9.97
C LEU A 495 -22.60 -27.94 -10.88
N ARG A 496 -23.73 -27.51 -11.46
CA ARG A 496 -24.57 -28.29 -12.34
C ARG A 496 -24.13 -28.28 -13.80
N ASP A 497 -23.26 -27.36 -14.20
CA ASP A 497 -22.83 -27.19 -15.59
C ASP A 497 -21.30 -27.21 -15.69
N PRO A 498 -20.69 -28.42 -15.76
CA PRO A 498 -19.24 -28.57 -15.84
C PRO A 498 -18.62 -27.91 -17.08
N GLU A 499 -19.33 -27.93 -18.22
CA GLU A 499 -18.83 -27.32 -19.46
C GLU A 499 -18.77 -25.82 -19.35
N ARG A 500 -19.82 -25.19 -18.81
CA ARG A 500 -19.84 -23.75 -18.56
C ARG A 500 -18.76 -23.38 -17.54
N ARG A 501 -18.60 -24.15 -16.47
CA ARG A 501 -17.59 -23.97 -15.46
C ARG A 501 -16.18 -24.01 -16.05
N SER A 502 -15.84 -25.02 -16.83
CA SER A 502 -14.55 -25.16 -17.51
C SER A 502 -14.30 -24.00 -18.48
N ARG A 503 -15.27 -23.64 -19.31
CA ARG A 503 -15.14 -22.51 -20.25
C ARG A 503 -14.92 -21.18 -19.55
N LEU A 504 -15.61 -20.90 -18.45
CA LEU A 504 -15.40 -19.68 -17.65
C LEU A 504 -14.02 -19.68 -16.98
N GLY A 505 -13.57 -20.80 -16.44
CA GLY A 505 -12.25 -20.94 -15.86
C GLY A 505 -11.11 -20.67 -16.86
N ALA A 506 -11.20 -21.27 -18.05
CA ALA A 506 -10.23 -21.03 -19.13
C ALA A 506 -10.21 -19.54 -19.57
N ALA A 507 -11.39 -18.94 -19.75
CA ALA A 507 -11.49 -17.52 -20.10
C ALA A 507 -10.93 -16.62 -18.98
N ALA A 508 -11.16 -16.99 -17.71
CA ALA A 508 -10.63 -16.27 -16.55
C ALA A 508 -9.10 -16.31 -16.55
N ARG A 509 -8.50 -17.49 -16.78
CA ARG A 509 -7.03 -17.62 -16.85
C ARG A 509 -6.42 -16.77 -17.97
N SER A 510 -6.98 -16.86 -19.18
CA SER A 510 -6.51 -16.05 -20.31
C SER A 510 -6.54 -14.55 -19.96
N ARG A 511 -7.64 -14.08 -19.38
CA ARG A 511 -7.77 -12.68 -18.94
C ARG A 511 -6.76 -12.31 -17.86
N ALA A 512 -6.54 -13.18 -16.86
CA ALA A 512 -5.59 -12.90 -15.79
C ALA A 512 -4.15 -12.80 -16.30
N LEU A 513 -3.74 -13.70 -17.18
CA LEU A 513 -2.41 -13.69 -17.82
C LEU A 513 -2.22 -12.46 -18.73
N GLU A 514 -3.26 -11.97 -19.36
CA GLU A 514 -3.21 -10.77 -20.21
C GLU A 514 -3.07 -9.47 -19.39
N LEU A 515 -3.74 -9.37 -18.23
CA LEU A 515 -3.93 -8.07 -17.56
C LEU A 515 -3.19 -7.91 -16.22
N PHE A 516 -2.96 -9.00 -15.47
CA PHE A 516 -2.64 -8.89 -14.05
C PHE A 516 -1.26 -9.43 -13.67
N THR A 517 -0.40 -9.76 -14.63
CA THR A 517 0.95 -10.26 -14.34
C THR A 517 1.94 -9.15 -13.94
N VAL A 518 3.03 -9.55 -13.30
CA VAL A 518 4.15 -8.65 -12.95
C VAL A 518 4.73 -7.99 -14.19
N GLU A 519 4.86 -8.73 -15.29
CA GLU A 519 5.41 -8.26 -16.57
C GLU A 519 4.58 -7.12 -17.14
N GLN A 520 3.24 -7.24 -17.11
CA GLN A 520 2.34 -6.19 -17.57
C GLN A 520 2.47 -4.92 -16.73
N ASN A 521 2.54 -5.08 -15.41
CA ASN A 521 2.75 -3.97 -14.47
C ASN A 521 4.08 -3.26 -14.74
N LEU A 522 5.19 -4.02 -14.86
CA LEU A 522 6.51 -3.46 -15.13
C LEU A 522 6.61 -2.80 -16.51
N ALA A 523 5.99 -3.37 -17.53
CA ALA A 523 5.93 -2.77 -18.86
C ALA A 523 5.21 -1.43 -18.84
N ALA A 524 4.08 -1.34 -18.11
CA ALA A 524 3.35 -0.09 -17.94
C ALA A 524 4.20 0.98 -17.24
N PHE A 525 4.85 0.65 -16.11
CA PHE A 525 5.69 1.63 -15.39
C PHE A 525 6.95 2.02 -16.17
N ARG A 526 7.54 1.11 -16.94
CA ARG A 526 8.64 1.43 -17.85
C ARG A 526 8.21 2.50 -18.86
N GLY A 527 7.04 2.33 -19.49
CA GLY A 527 6.49 3.31 -20.42
C GLY A 527 6.19 4.65 -19.75
N ILE A 528 5.56 4.63 -18.56
CA ILE A 528 5.23 5.84 -17.78
C ILE A 528 6.49 6.61 -17.39
N TYR A 529 7.54 5.95 -16.92
CA TYR A 529 8.77 6.63 -16.56
C TYR A 529 9.44 7.30 -17.76
N LEU A 530 9.49 6.64 -18.91
CA LEU A 530 10.02 7.22 -20.13
C LEU A 530 9.19 8.41 -20.60
N GLU A 531 7.87 8.32 -20.58
CA GLU A 531 6.96 9.40 -20.93
C GLU A 531 7.15 10.63 -20.03
N LEU A 532 7.15 10.46 -18.71
CA LEU A 532 7.33 11.56 -17.77
C LEU A 532 8.68 12.25 -17.95
N MET A 533 9.73 11.49 -18.22
CA MET A 533 11.05 12.07 -18.47
C MET A 533 11.13 12.80 -19.81
N SER A 534 10.43 12.32 -20.84
CA SER A 534 10.40 13.00 -22.14
C SER A 534 9.76 14.39 -22.08
N HIS A 535 8.84 14.61 -21.13
CA HIS A 535 8.18 15.90 -20.91
C HIS A 535 8.86 16.77 -19.85
N THR A 536 9.91 16.28 -19.18
CA THR A 536 10.58 17.04 -18.14
C THR A 536 11.68 17.90 -18.75
N PRO A 537 11.72 19.20 -18.47
CA PRO A 537 12.77 20.06 -19.00
C PRO A 537 14.14 19.64 -18.47
N VAL A 538 15.15 19.71 -19.33
CA VAL A 538 16.53 19.42 -18.96
C VAL A 538 16.97 20.37 -17.85
N ARG A 539 17.42 19.83 -16.74
CA ARG A 539 17.99 20.62 -15.63
C ARG A 539 19.33 21.18 -16.07
N ARG A 540 19.49 22.50 -16.02
CA ARG A 540 20.79 23.14 -16.17
C ARG A 540 21.56 22.92 -14.87
N GLU A 541 22.65 22.18 -14.92
CA GLU A 541 23.55 22.04 -13.78
C GLU A 541 24.32 23.35 -13.59
N ALA A 542 24.47 23.78 -12.34
CA ALA A 542 25.26 24.99 -12.01
C ALA A 542 26.73 24.87 -12.44
N ASP A 543 27.22 23.64 -12.63
CA ASP A 543 28.60 23.33 -13.06
C ASP A 543 28.86 23.61 -14.55
N THR A 544 27.91 24.14 -15.29
CA THR A 544 28.12 24.60 -16.69
C THR A 544 28.59 26.02 -16.80
N LEU A 545 28.63 26.75 -15.69
CA LEU A 545 29.09 28.13 -15.61
C LEU A 545 30.37 28.20 -14.75
N ASP A 546 31.31 29.06 -15.17
CA ASP A 546 32.47 29.37 -14.36
C ASP A 546 32.12 30.33 -13.19
N ALA A 547 33.12 30.70 -12.39
CA ALA A 547 32.94 31.62 -11.27
C ALA A 547 32.51 33.05 -11.71
N HIS A 548 32.55 33.35 -13.00
CA HIS A 548 32.14 34.62 -13.58
C HIS A 548 30.78 34.55 -14.27
N GLY A 549 30.16 33.35 -14.29
CA GLY A 549 28.87 33.11 -14.92
C GLY A 549 28.93 32.80 -16.40
N ASP A 550 30.12 32.62 -16.96
CA ASP A 550 30.32 32.25 -18.37
C ASP A 550 30.21 30.74 -18.58
N PRO A 551 29.63 30.26 -19.68
CA PRO A 551 29.55 28.84 -19.97
C PRO A 551 30.95 28.22 -20.08
N LEU A 552 31.21 27.19 -19.29
CA LEU A 552 32.44 26.38 -19.38
C LEU A 552 32.45 25.66 -20.74
N PRO A 553 33.37 25.99 -21.67
CA PRO A 553 33.44 25.33 -22.97
C PRO A 553 33.72 23.85 -22.78
N PHE A 554 32.86 22.97 -23.28
CA PHE A 554 33.02 21.51 -23.24
C PHE A 554 33.17 20.90 -21.85
N ALA A 555 32.80 21.63 -20.79
CA ALA A 555 32.88 21.13 -19.41
C ALA A 555 32.01 19.90 -19.21
N THR A 556 30.90 19.80 -19.91
CA THR A 556 29.99 18.66 -19.89
C THR A 556 29.57 18.29 -21.30
N PRO A 557 29.60 17.01 -21.71
CA PRO A 557 29.09 16.59 -23.00
C PRO A 557 27.57 16.86 -23.10
N PRO A 558 27.00 16.99 -24.31
CA PRO A 558 25.57 17.22 -24.49
C PRO A 558 24.67 16.25 -23.72
N GLU A 559 25.11 15.01 -23.57
CA GLU A 559 24.41 13.94 -22.83
C GLU A 559 24.27 14.26 -21.34
N ALA A 560 25.17 15.03 -20.75
CA ALA A 560 25.08 15.45 -19.36
C ALA A 560 23.93 16.44 -19.11
N ARG A 561 23.33 16.98 -20.15
CA ARG A 561 22.16 17.88 -20.09
C ARG A 561 20.84 17.13 -20.14
N LEU A 562 20.88 15.81 -20.44
CA LEU A 562 19.70 14.97 -20.39
C LEU A 562 19.33 14.68 -18.93
N PRO A 563 18.04 14.51 -18.60
CA PRO A 563 17.65 14.07 -17.28
C PRO A 563 18.25 12.70 -16.98
N GLY A 564 18.75 12.54 -15.75
CA GLY A 564 19.23 11.24 -15.28
C GLY A 564 20.70 11.20 -14.91
N ARG A 565 21.02 10.32 -13.98
CA ARG A 565 22.37 10.16 -13.47
C ARG A 565 23.37 9.55 -14.46
N TRP A 566 22.86 8.77 -15.40
CA TRP A 566 23.71 8.15 -16.44
C TRP A 566 24.39 9.19 -17.35
N THR A 567 23.89 10.44 -17.35
CA THR A 567 24.48 11.53 -18.11
C THR A 567 25.67 12.18 -17.42
N ARG A 568 25.93 11.85 -16.14
CA ARG A 568 27.08 12.38 -15.39
C ARG A 568 28.32 11.56 -15.69
N PRO A 569 29.42 12.16 -16.20
CA PRO A 569 30.67 11.45 -16.41
C PRO A 569 31.16 10.80 -15.13
N GLY A 570 31.40 9.49 -15.15
CA GLY A 570 31.95 8.75 -14.01
C GLY A 570 30.95 8.32 -12.92
N ALA A 571 29.66 8.66 -13.02
CA ALA A 571 28.67 8.26 -11.99
C ALA A 571 28.53 6.75 -11.82
N HIS A 572 28.80 5.96 -12.87
CA HIS A 572 28.78 4.50 -12.87
C HIS A 572 30.13 3.85 -12.54
N LEU A 573 31.20 4.64 -12.39
CA LEU A 573 32.53 4.15 -12.08
C LEU A 573 32.91 4.30 -10.59
N ARG A 574 32.09 4.94 -9.78
CA ARG A 574 32.30 4.95 -8.33
C ARG A 574 31.75 3.66 -7.74
N PRO A 575 32.59 2.85 -7.08
CA PRO A 575 32.10 1.83 -6.17
C PRO A 575 31.22 2.52 -5.11
N PRO A 576 30.24 1.84 -4.52
CA PRO A 576 29.47 2.41 -3.43
C PRO A 576 30.43 2.85 -2.33
N GLU A 577 30.66 4.17 -2.23
CA GLU A 577 31.43 4.73 -1.14
C GLU A 577 30.63 4.52 0.14
N ASP A 578 31.24 3.74 0.99
CA ASP A 578 31.03 3.60 2.42
C ASP A 578 29.59 3.51 2.93
N ARG A 579 29.13 2.29 2.95
CA ARG A 579 28.29 1.87 4.09
C ARG A 579 29.11 2.09 5.33
N GLU A 580 28.69 2.99 6.20
CA GLU A 580 29.25 3.20 7.53
C GLU A 580 29.52 1.84 8.20
N ARG A 581 30.78 1.49 8.29
CA ARG A 581 31.23 0.45 9.20
C ARG A 581 31.26 1.05 10.59
N PRO A 582 30.75 0.38 11.60
CA PRO A 582 30.90 0.84 12.97
C PRO A 582 32.40 1.00 13.29
N ALA A 583 32.75 2.15 13.86
CA ALA A 583 34.08 2.50 14.27
C ALA A 583 34.64 1.47 15.26
N GLY A 584 35.76 0.88 14.93
CA GLY A 584 36.46 -0.01 15.85
C GLY A 584 37.78 -0.53 15.33
N ARG A 585 38.85 0.15 15.73
CA ARG A 585 40.25 -0.28 15.90
C ARG A 585 41.26 -0.19 14.76
N ALA A 586 42.10 0.81 14.95
CA ALA A 586 43.59 0.85 14.89
C ALA A 586 44.34 0.32 13.63
N ALA A 587 45.00 1.28 13.02
CA ALA A 587 45.98 1.17 11.97
C ALA A 587 47.21 0.33 12.39
N VAL A 588 47.67 -0.50 11.47
CA VAL A 588 49.08 -0.89 11.39
C VAL A 588 49.58 -0.65 9.95
N ALA A 589 50.72 0.00 9.89
CA ALA A 589 51.34 0.56 8.72
C ALA A 589 51.72 -0.52 7.67
N ALA A 590 51.57 -0.17 6.39
CA ALA A 590 52.12 -0.93 5.26
C ALA A 590 53.49 -0.38 4.86
N VAL A 591 54.43 -1.29 4.66
CA VAL A 591 55.74 -1.06 4.02
C VAL A 591 55.70 -1.66 2.60
N PRO A 592 56.23 -1.03 1.57
CA PRO A 592 56.19 -1.51 0.19
C PRO A 592 57.43 -2.36 -0.17
N VAL A 593 57.27 -3.47 -0.86
CA VAL A 593 58.32 -4.18 -1.62
C VAL A 593 57.63 -4.84 -2.81
N GLY A 594 57.87 -4.50 -4.06
CA GLY A 594 59.06 -4.95 -4.79
C GLY A 594 58.65 -6.01 -5.82
N THR A 595 58.77 -5.66 -7.08
CA THR A 595 58.55 -6.48 -8.29
C THR A 595 59.42 -7.72 -8.35
N ALA A 596 58.87 -8.89 -8.78
CA ALA A 596 59.59 -9.88 -9.57
C ALA A 596 58.65 -10.82 -10.33
N ARG A 597 59.12 -11.15 -11.54
CA ARG A 597 58.53 -11.98 -12.60
C ARG A 597 58.66 -13.48 -12.29
N SER A 598 57.81 -14.24 -12.95
CA SER A 598 58.05 -15.45 -13.75
C SER A 598 57.57 -16.80 -13.23
N SER A 599 56.91 -17.44 -14.16
CA SER A 599 56.95 -18.86 -14.57
C SER A 599 56.26 -19.95 -13.71
N GLY A 600 55.20 -20.48 -14.26
CA GLY A 600 54.98 -21.86 -14.68
C GLY A 600 55.10 -22.99 -13.67
N ALA A 601 54.01 -23.70 -13.45
CA ALA A 601 53.98 -25.16 -13.53
C ALA A 601 52.57 -25.70 -13.15
N ARG A 602 52.22 -26.75 -13.86
CA ARG A 602 50.95 -27.51 -13.74
C ARG A 602 51.00 -28.53 -12.60
N LEU A 603 49.80 -28.74 -11.99
CA LEU A 603 49.14 -29.98 -11.55
C LEU A 603 49.71 -30.73 -10.32
N PRO A 604 48.91 -31.60 -9.63
CA PRO A 604 47.58 -32.13 -9.87
C PRO A 604 46.65 -32.14 -8.62
N GLY A 605 45.41 -32.54 -8.86
CA GLY A 605 44.28 -32.54 -7.98
C GLY A 605 44.24 -33.56 -6.84
N ARG A 606 43.26 -33.36 -5.98
CA ARG A 606 42.40 -34.35 -5.28
C ARG A 606 41.43 -33.69 -4.31
N PRO A 607 40.48 -34.43 -3.70
CA PRO A 607 39.07 -34.56 -4.10
C PRO A 607 38.09 -33.95 -3.07
N GLY A 608 36.89 -33.75 -3.51
CA GLY A 608 35.58 -33.52 -2.90
C GLY A 608 35.44 -33.47 -1.38
N GLU A 609 34.91 -32.35 -0.93
CA GLU A 609 34.04 -32.31 0.26
C GLU A 609 32.68 -31.81 -0.18
N PRO A 610 31.56 -32.31 0.42
CA PRO A 610 30.22 -32.03 -0.05
C PRO A 610 29.77 -30.61 0.36
N GLU A 611 29.11 -29.96 -0.55
CA GLU A 611 28.38 -28.71 -0.29
C GLU A 611 27.34 -28.95 0.82
N PRO A 612 27.16 -28.00 1.76
CA PRO A 612 26.06 -28.05 2.70
C PRO A 612 24.76 -27.77 1.96
N GLU A 613 23.81 -28.67 2.09
CA GLU A 613 22.40 -28.49 1.72
C GLU A 613 21.89 -27.15 2.23
N HIS A 614 21.51 -26.30 1.29
CA HIS A 614 20.68 -25.14 1.57
C HIS A 614 19.30 -25.63 2.04
N THR A 615 19.10 -25.69 3.33
CA THR A 615 17.76 -25.64 3.93
C THR A 615 17.12 -24.35 3.49
N ARG A 616 16.19 -24.44 2.54
CA ARG A 616 15.26 -23.36 2.22
C ARG A 616 14.38 -23.15 3.45
N GLU A 617 14.59 -22.05 4.14
CA GLU A 617 13.56 -21.52 5.03
C GLU A 617 12.31 -21.23 4.19
N PRO A 618 11.11 -21.65 4.59
CA PRO A 618 9.89 -21.28 3.90
C PRO A 618 9.68 -19.78 4.02
N GLU A 619 9.65 -19.09 2.88
CA GLU A 619 9.17 -17.71 2.86
C GLU A 619 7.75 -17.67 3.45
N PRO A 620 7.44 -16.74 4.36
CA PRO A 620 6.07 -16.57 4.85
C PRO A 620 5.18 -16.17 3.67
N GLU A 621 4.24 -17.00 3.35
CA GLU A 621 3.28 -16.78 2.28
C GLU A 621 2.44 -15.53 2.58
N GLY A 622 2.78 -14.44 1.87
CA GLY A 622 2.07 -13.19 1.97
C GLY A 622 0.74 -13.27 1.23
N VAL A 623 -0.33 -13.51 1.95
CA VAL A 623 -1.65 -13.11 1.49
C VAL A 623 -1.63 -11.59 1.37
N CYS A 624 -1.66 -11.08 0.14
CA CYS A 624 -1.68 -9.64 -0.13
C CYS A 624 -2.92 -9.03 0.51
N ALA A 625 -2.71 -8.28 1.60
CA ALA A 625 -3.76 -7.51 2.23
C ALA A 625 -4.19 -6.36 1.33
N VAL A 626 -5.39 -6.41 0.85
CA VAL A 626 -6.08 -5.24 0.30
C VAL A 626 -6.37 -4.29 1.45
N ALA A 627 -6.00 -3.02 1.28
CA ALA A 627 -6.12 -1.95 2.24
C ALA A 627 -7.44 -1.95 3.00
N ALA A 628 -7.44 -2.47 4.21
CA ALA A 628 -8.32 -2.05 5.27
C ALA A 628 -7.52 -1.06 6.13
N GLY A 629 -8.15 0.04 6.53
CA GLY A 629 -7.50 1.13 7.23
C GLY A 629 -6.71 0.73 8.48
N PRO A 630 -5.98 1.65 9.09
CA PRO A 630 -5.07 1.35 10.18
C PRO A 630 -5.83 0.68 11.32
N ALA A 631 -5.58 -0.61 11.52
CA ALA A 631 -5.93 -1.26 12.75
C ALA A 631 -5.13 -0.57 13.86
N GLY A 632 -5.82 0.04 14.80
CA GLY A 632 -5.17 0.61 15.95
C GLY A 632 -4.39 -0.46 16.69
N ASP A 633 -3.10 -0.20 16.91
CA ASP A 633 -2.29 -0.95 17.84
C ASP A 633 -2.97 -0.92 19.22
N GLY A 634 -3.60 -2.00 19.60
CA GLY A 634 -4.06 -2.26 20.96
C GLY A 634 -3.05 -3.18 21.60
N ASP A 635 -2.03 -2.61 22.26
CA ASP A 635 -1.30 -3.32 23.29
C ASP A 635 -2.17 -3.36 24.56
N ALA A 636 -2.49 -4.54 24.99
CA ALA A 636 -2.68 -4.92 26.39
C ALA A 636 -2.18 -6.33 26.58
#